data_ed1493e30406efb8f72fb7f75114a323
#
_entry.id   ed1493e30406efb8f72fb7f75114a323
#
_cell.length_a   1.000
_cell.length_b   1.000
_cell.length_c   1.000
_cell.angle_alpha   90.00
_cell.angle_beta   90.00
_cell.angle_gamma   90.00
#
_symmetry.space_group_name_H-M   'P 1'
#
loop_
_entity.id
_entity.type
_entity.pdbx_description
1 polymer ?
#
loop_
_entity_poly.entity_id
_entity_poly.type
_entity_poly.pdbx_seq_one_letter_code
_entity_poly.pdbx_strand_id
1 'polypeptide(L)'
;MDKLHEQIVLEATIEDIIFQNQENGYTVCTIDYEGEEISCVGEMSGVYAGEEVKIVGSWSMHPIYGKQIRVEMLERSMPKTVQGMEKYLASGVIKGIGAKTAKKIVKHFGIDTFKIIEEEPLLLAQVSGISKKKAQEIGEVFHEQYELRRAMLFLQEYGITPTYAIKIYKQYKDRTTEVIKNTPYRLVDDIYGIGFRKADEIAAKVGIARDDPHRIKTGILYLLTSFSNNGHTYMPRPRLMEEAIKLLMPEIYQSMMQTYPYETVVEEVEGYEHPLIENALIELALSKQVIIKNYDEVPCVFLAYLYHSEQAVARKLIDIASLYQKDAMIDVEKELAQTQKELKIELVEEQKEAVRNVLTNGVTVITGGPGTGKTTTINAILHMLEKAGEDVLLAAPTGRAAKRMSEATGIEAQTIHRLLEIGYMGEEGSRQAFNRNEENPLEADVIIVDELSMVDIILMNALLKAVVEGQRLVLIGDADQLPSVGAGNVIKDIIFSERLPVVRLIQIFRQASKSAIVMNAHRINKGEYPVMNEKGTDFFFMKRSIQEEVKDTIIELVTTRLPKYQGFDSLKDIQVLAPMRKGAIGVNELNKALQDAINPHHDLKPEKEYRGVLFREGDKVMQIKNNYNTPWKILGKTGMSIDEGTGVFNGDCGLITAIKEEEELVVVTFEDAKVVEYEFNQLDELELAYAVTIHKSQGSEYPVVILPIHSGPPMLLSRNLLYTAVTRAKKMVVGVGLVETMQRMVDNNREIERYSSLGRHLKKML
;
A
#
# COMPACT_ATOMS: atom_id res chain seq x y z
N MET A 1 -10.83 10.68 -42.38
CA MET A 1 -10.60 10.10 -41.03
C MET A 1 -11.04 11.04 -39.89
N ASP A 2 -12.14 11.82 -40.06
CA ASP A 2 -12.51 12.92 -39.13
C ASP A 2 -13.96 12.85 -38.63
N LYS A 3 -14.49 11.65 -38.36
CA LYS A 3 -15.84 11.49 -37.75
C LYS A 3 -15.90 10.64 -36.48
N LEU A 4 -14.76 10.31 -35.88
CA LEU A 4 -14.67 9.40 -34.69
C LEU A 4 -14.79 10.11 -33.35
N HIS A 5 -14.92 11.43 -33.26
CA HIS A 5 -15.01 12.21 -32.04
C HIS A 5 -16.27 13.09 -31.95
N GLU A 6 -17.28 12.85 -32.77
CA GLU A 6 -18.57 13.53 -32.56
C GLU A 6 -19.28 12.94 -31.37
N GLN A 7 -19.53 13.76 -30.37
CA GLN A 7 -20.36 13.41 -29.22
C GLN A 7 -21.76 13.12 -29.68
N ILE A 8 -22.30 11.97 -29.36
CA ILE A 8 -23.65 11.53 -29.71
C ILE A 8 -24.52 11.46 -28.47
N VAL A 9 -25.78 11.82 -28.66
CA VAL A 9 -26.83 11.66 -27.64
C VAL A 9 -27.93 10.82 -28.28
N LEU A 10 -28.26 9.68 -27.67
CA LEU A 10 -29.31 8.79 -28.20
C LEU A 10 -30.14 8.22 -27.05
N GLU A 11 -31.41 7.95 -27.33
CA GLU A 11 -32.34 7.23 -26.46
C GLU A 11 -32.55 5.84 -27.06
N ALA A 12 -32.34 4.80 -26.22
CA ALA A 12 -32.40 3.42 -26.66
C ALA A 12 -32.86 2.51 -25.54
N THR A 13 -33.16 1.23 -25.88
CA THR A 13 -33.44 0.20 -24.88
C THR A 13 -32.26 -0.76 -24.82
N ILE A 14 -31.84 -1.15 -23.60
CA ILE A 14 -30.83 -2.18 -23.43
C ILE A 14 -31.42 -3.52 -23.83
N GLU A 15 -30.84 -4.18 -24.82
CA GLU A 15 -31.26 -5.48 -25.28
C GLU A 15 -30.69 -6.60 -24.43
N ASP A 16 -29.35 -6.67 -24.33
CA ASP A 16 -28.64 -7.69 -23.55
C ASP A 16 -27.41 -7.12 -22.87
N ILE A 17 -27.05 -7.68 -21.70
CA ILE A 17 -25.80 -7.43 -21.01
C ILE A 17 -24.84 -8.56 -21.37
N ILE A 18 -23.79 -8.24 -22.13
CA ILE A 18 -22.76 -9.18 -22.54
C ILE A 18 -21.77 -9.40 -21.40
N PHE A 19 -21.35 -8.32 -20.72
CA PHE A 19 -20.43 -8.36 -19.59
C PHE A 19 -20.71 -7.21 -18.63
N GLN A 20 -20.62 -7.49 -17.33
CA GLN A 20 -20.74 -6.46 -16.29
C GLN A 20 -19.83 -6.78 -15.11
N ASN A 21 -18.88 -5.88 -14.83
CA ASN A 21 -18.05 -5.96 -13.64
C ASN A 21 -18.75 -5.23 -12.47
N GLN A 22 -19.05 -5.96 -11.42
CA GLN A 22 -19.79 -5.41 -10.26
C GLN A 22 -18.95 -4.47 -9.38
N GLU A 23 -17.62 -4.55 -9.43
CA GLU A 23 -16.75 -3.72 -8.58
C GLU A 23 -16.48 -2.34 -9.17
N ASN A 24 -16.22 -2.26 -10.49
CA ASN A 24 -15.88 -1.00 -11.16
C ASN A 24 -17.00 -0.48 -12.06
N GLY A 25 -18.09 -1.24 -12.23
CA GLY A 25 -19.23 -0.86 -13.04
C GLY A 25 -19.02 -0.90 -14.55
N TYR A 26 -17.85 -1.37 -15.02
CA TYR A 26 -17.61 -1.51 -16.46
C TYR A 26 -18.56 -2.52 -17.05
N THR A 27 -19.32 -2.09 -18.07
CA THR A 27 -20.35 -2.90 -18.70
C THR A 27 -20.19 -2.86 -20.22
N VAL A 28 -20.38 -4.02 -20.82
CA VAL A 28 -20.56 -4.21 -22.27
C VAL A 28 -21.98 -4.68 -22.48
N CYS A 29 -22.77 -3.93 -23.21
CA CYS A 29 -24.16 -4.26 -23.51
C CYS A 29 -24.49 -3.98 -24.97
N THR A 30 -25.58 -4.56 -25.46
CA THR A 30 -26.21 -4.19 -26.71
C THR A 30 -27.45 -3.34 -26.46
N ILE A 31 -27.68 -2.37 -27.30
CA ILE A 31 -28.85 -1.49 -27.28
C ILE A 31 -29.61 -1.62 -28.62
N ASP A 32 -30.93 -1.54 -28.57
CA ASP A 32 -31.75 -1.32 -29.73
C ASP A 32 -31.96 0.19 -29.97
N TYR A 33 -31.40 0.68 -31.07
CA TYR A 33 -31.59 2.04 -31.48
C TYR A 33 -32.17 2.05 -32.88
N GLU A 34 -33.45 2.48 -33.01
CA GLU A 34 -34.21 2.53 -34.30
C GLU A 34 -34.26 1.17 -35.06
N GLY A 35 -34.19 0.03 -34.33
CA GLY A 35 -34.21 -1.31 -34.88
C GLY A 35 -32.83 -1.86 -35.30
N GLU A 36 -31.74 -1.13 -34.99
CA GLU A 36 -30.36 -1.61 -35.12
C GLU A 36 -29.75 -1.96 -33.76
N GLU A 37 -29.10 -3.08 -33.70
CA GLU A 37 -28.37 -3.53 -32.48
C GLU A 37 -26.98 -2.92 -32.48
N ILE A 38 -26.68 -2.11 -31.46
CA ILE A 38 -25.41 -1.39 -31.32
C ILE A 38 -24.75 -1.81 -30.01
N SER A 39 -23.45 -2.13 -30.05
CA SER A 39 -22.66 -2.40 -28.85
C SER A 39 -22.28 -1.09 -28.14
N CYS A 40 -22.45 -1.09 -26.80
CA CYS A 40 -22.08 0.00 -25.92
C CYS A 40 -21.11 -0.48 -24.86
N VAL A 41 -20.09 0.33 -24.56
CA VAL A 41 -19.07 0.03 -23.57
C VAL A 41 -18.79 1.24 -22.68
N GLY A 42 -18.65 1.04 -21.38
CA GLY A 42 -18.35 2.12 -20.43
C GLY A 42 -18.69 1.76 -18.98
N GLU A 43 -18.53 2.73 -18.08
CA GLU A 43 -18.96 2.58 -16.69
C GLU A 43 -20.47 2.74 -16.58
N MET A 44 -21.19 1.62 -16.58
CA MET A 44 -22.66 1.56 -16.54
C MET A 44 -23.11 0.62 -15.43
N SER A 45 -22.74 0.92 -14.20
CA SER A 45 -23.04 0.07 -13.02
C SER A 45 -24.53 -0.17 -12.86
N GLY A 46 -24.88 -1.45 -12.67
CA GLY A 46 -26.24 -1.85 -12.26
C GLY A 46 -27.30 -1.69 -13.36
N VAL A 47 -26.94 -1.62 -14.64
CA VAL A 47 -27.89 -1.64 -15.77
C VAL A 47 -28.42 -3.05 -15.99
N TYR A 48 -29.63 -3.14 -16.52
CA TYR A 48 -30.30 -4.40 -16.82
C TYR A 48 -30.95 -4.38 -18.20
N ALA A 49 -31.08 -5.55 -18.79
CA ALA A 49 -31.80 -5.70 -20.05
C ALA A 49 -33.26 -5.23 -19.90
N GLY A 50 -33.78 -4.56 -20.93
CA GLY A 50 -35.10 -3.97 -20.97
C GLY A 50 -35.19 -2.52 -20.44
N GLU A 51 -34.14 -1.97 -19.81
CA GLU A 51 -34.13 -0.56 -19.36
C GLU A 51 -34.09 0.41 -20.56
N GLU A 52 -34.84 1.51 -20.44
CA GLU A 52 -34.71 2.63 -21.35
C GLU A 52 -33.54 3.51 -20.89
N VAL A 53 -32.62 3.84 -21.79
CA VAL A 53 -31.43 4.61 -21.49
C VAL A 53 -31.27 5.76 -22.45
N LYS A 54 -30.81 6.92 -21.92
CA LYS A 54 -30.29 8.00 -22.70
C LYS A 54 -28.78 8.04 -22.54
N ILE A 55 -28.10 7.82 -23.63
CA ILE A 55 -26.66 7.66 -23.70
C ILE A 55 -26.04 8.93 -24.29
N VAL A 56 -25.03 9.47 -23.59
CA VAL A 56 -24.10 10.45 -24.14
C VAL A 56 -22.75 9.76 -24.27
N GLY A 57 -22.15 9.78 -25.44
CA GLY A 57 -20.89 9.10 -25.69
C GLY A 57 -20.29 9.44 -27.06
N SER A 58 -19.28 8.69 -27.44
CA SER A 58 -18.57 8.85 -28.70
C SER A 58 -18.40 7.53 -29.42
N TRP A 59 -18.37 7.56 -30.74
CA TRP A 59 -18.09 6.36 -31.53
C TRP A 59 -16.64 5.92 -31.33
N SER A 60 -16.44 4.64 -31.09
CA SER A 60 -15.12 4.01 -31.03
C SER A 60 -15.09 2.76 -31.90
N MET A 61 -13.89 2.39 -32.37
CA MET A 61 -13.69 1.19 -33.16
C MET A 61 -12.86 0.19 -32.34
N HIS A 62 -13.46 -0.93 -32.01
CA HIS A 62 -12.73 -2.02 -31.36
C HIS A 62 -12.09 -2.93 -32.40
N PRO A 63 -10.82 -3.38 -32.25
CA PRO A 63 -10.14 -4.19 -33.29
C PRO A 63 -10.87 -5.50 -33.60
N ILE A 64 -11.54 -6.12 -32.64
CA ILE A 64 -12.22 -7.43 -32.78
C ILE A 64 -13.75 -7.25 -32.93
N TYR A 65 -14.35 -6.36 -32.10
CA TYR A 65 -15.83 -6.25 -32.01
C TYR A 65 -16.40 -5.14 -32.92
N GLY A 66 -15.56 -4.44 -33.68
CA GLY A 66 -15.99 -3.44 -34.64
C GLY A 66 -16.47 -2.11 -34.05
N LYS A 67 -17.47 -1.51 -34.65
CA LYS A 67 -17.98 -0.19 -34.29
C LYS A 67 -18.84 -0.30 -33.03
N GLN A 68 -18.49 0.49 -32.00
CA GLN A 68 -19.18 0.53 -30.69
C GLN A 68 -19.28 1.95 -30.15
N ILE A 69 -20.20 2.20 -29.24
CA ILE A 69 -20.34 3.48 -28.54
C ILE A 69 -19.58 3.38 -27.22
N ARG A 70 -18.63 4.29 -27.00
CA ARG A 70 -18.04 4.50 -25.69
C ARG A 70 -18.92 5.46 -24.91
N VAL A 71 -19.54 4.96 -23.86
CA VAL A 71 -20.48 5.70 -23.01
C VAL A 71 -19.71 6.59 -22.04
N GLU A 72 -20.03 7.88 -22.04
CA GLU A 72 -19.48 8.89 -21.13
C GLU A 72 -20.48 9.24 -20.02
N MET A 73 -21.79 9.27 -20.37
CA MET A 73 -22.88 9.52 -19.44
C MET A 73 -24.07 8.65 -19.82
N LEU A 74 -24.74 8.13 -18.81
CA LEU A 74 -25.93 7.31 -18.95
C LEU A 74 -27.03 7.80 -17.99
N GLU A 75 -28.17 8.22 -18.56
CA GLU A 75 -29.40 8.43 -17.80
C GLU A 75 -30.30 7.20 -18.01
N ARG A 76 -30.89 6.70 -16.95
CA ARG A 76 -31.68 5.45 -16.96
C ARG A 76 -33.12 5.71 -16.56
N SER A 77 -34.03 5.07 -17.23
CA SER A 77 -35.46 5.08 -16.88
C SER A 77 -36.03 3.66 -16.84
N MET A 78 -37.09 3.50 -16.03
CA MET A 78 -37.81 2.23 -15.99
C MET A 78 -38.48 1.94 -17.33
N PRO A 79 -38.51 0.67 -17.75
CA PRO A 79 -39.25 0.26 -18.93
C PRO A 79 -40.70 0.75 -18.89
N LYS A 80 -41.16 1.38 -19.95
CA LYS A 80 -42.55 1.83 -20.10
C LYS A 80 -43.38 0.89 -20.99
N THR A 81 -42.69 0.05 -21.76
CA THR A 81 -43.31 -0.89 -22.67
C THR A 81 -43.48 -2.25 -22.01
N VAL A 82 -44.56 -2.97 -22.35
CA VAL A 82 -44.81 -4.35 -21.89
C VAL A 82 -43.62 -5.26 -22.18
N GLN A 83 -42.99 -5.09 -23.34
CA GLN A 83 -41.86 -5.91 -23.77
C GLN A 83 -40.58 -5.59 -22.94
N GLY A 84 -40.33 -4.31 -22.68
CA GLY A 84 -39.23 -3.88 -21.80
C GLY A 84 -39.41 -4.37 -20.34
N MET A 85 -40.65 -4.31 -19.81
CA MET A 85 -40.98 -4.83 -18.48
C MET A 85 -40.73 -6.36 -18.39
N GLU A 86 -41.10 -7.11 -19.44
CA GLU A 86 -40.82 -8.55 -19.50
C GLU A 86 -39.34 -8.86 -19.46
N LYS A 87 -38.53 -8.16 -20.29
CA LYS A 87 -37.09 -8.30 -20.33
C LYS A 87 -36.45 -7.93 -18.98
N TYR A 88 -36.85 -6.79 -18.42
CA TYR A 88 -36.34 -6.32 -17.11
C TYR A 88 -36.59 -7.33 -15.99
N LEU A 89 -37.80 -7.84 -15.86
CA LEU A 89 -38.12 -8.85 -14.86
C LEU A 89 -37.36 -10.18 -15.10
N ALA A 90 -37.09 -10.52 -16.37
CA ALA A 90 -36.37 -11.73 -16.76
C ALA A 90 -34.83 -11.61 -16.61
N SER A 91 -34.28 -10.39 -16.51
CA SER A 91 -32.83 -10.12 -16.49
C SER A 91 -32.08 -10.63 -15.27
N GLY A 92 -32.77 -11.20 -14.28
CA GLY A 92 -32.17 -11.65 -13.02
C GLY A 92 -32.12 -10.58 -11.93
N VAL A 93 -32.63 -9.39 -12.18
CA VAL A 93 -32.75 -8.30 -11.17
C VAL A 93 -33.52 -8.76 -9.93
N ILE A 94 -34.50 -9.61 -10.12
CA ILE A 94 -35.27 -10.23 -9.04
C ILE A 94 -35.01 -11.72 -9.00
N LYS A 95 -34.32 -12.20 -7.97
CA LYS A 95 -34.02 -13.61 -7.78
C LYS A 95 -35.33 -14.46 -7.78
N GLY A 96 -35.36 -15.45 -8.65
CA GLY A 96 -36.51 -16.37 -8.74
C GLY A 96 -37.61 -15.95 -9.70
N ILE A 97 -37.42 -14.88 -10.49
CA ILE A 97 -38.23 -14.59 -11.68
C ILE A 97 -37.37 -14.92 -12.92
N GLY A 98 -37.68 -16.00 -13.58
CA GLY A 98 -37.14 -16.31 -14.91
C GLY A 98 -38.06 -15.84 -16.03
N ALA A 99 -37.63 -15.92 -17.30
CA ALA A 99 -38.35 -15.45 -18.47
C ALA A 99 -39.82 -15.96 -18.56
N LYS A 100 -40.07 -17.20 -18.23
CA LYS A 100 -41.42 -17.76 -18.21
C LYS A 100 -42.34 -17.12 -17.16
N THR A 101 -41.79 -16.78 -15.97
CA THR A 101 -42.54 -16.16 -14.89
C THR A 101 -42.76 -14.66 -15.19
N ALA A 102 -41.73 -13.98 -15.66
CA ALA A 102 -41.82 -12.57 -16.12
C ALA A 102 -42.93 -12.41 -17.16
N LYS A 103 -42.94 -13.24 -18.20
CA LYS A 103 -43.98 -13.26 -19.23
C LYS A 103 -45.38 -13.45 -18.69
N LYS A 104 -45.58 -14.34 -17.70
CA LYS A 104 -46.88 -14.54 -17.06
C LYS A 104 -47.35 -13.34 -16.25
N ILE A 105 -46.43 -12.72 -15.50
CA ILE A 105 -46.71 -11.51 -14.69
C ILE A 105 -47.15 -10.37 -15.60
N VAL A 106 -46.32 -10.04 -16.59
CA VAL A 106 -46.56 -8.93 -17.52
C VAL A 106 -47.80 -9.16 -18.37
N LYS A 107 -48.07 -10.43 -18.78
CA LYS A 107 -49.30 -10.77 -19.48
C LYS A 107 -50.56 -10.55 -18.62
N HIS A 108 -50.45 -10.75 -17.30
CA HIS A 108 -51.57 -10.61 -16.38
C HIS A 108 -51.88 -9.16 -16.02
N PHE A 109 -50.83 -8.36 -15.76
CA PHE A 109 -50.97 -6.98 -15.25
C PHE A 109 -50.70 -5.92 -16.30
N GLY A 110 -50.15 -6.26 -17.46
CA GLY A 110 -49.82 -5.29 -18.55
C GLY A 110 -48.88 -4.21 -18.11
N ILE A 111 -49.21 -2.95 -18.47
CA ILE A 111 -48.44 -1.76 -18.13
C ILE A 111 -48.43 -1.42 -16.65
N ASP A 112 -49.37 -1.93 -15.86
CA ASP A 112 -49.46 -1.71 -14.42
C ASP A 112 -48.55 -2.68 -13.61
N THR A 113 -47.77 -3.54 -14.29
CA THR A 113 -46.93 -4.57 -13.65
C THR A 113 -46.04 -4.01 -12.56
N PHE A 114 -45.29 -2.97 -12.82
CA PHE A 114 -44.36 -2.40 -11.84
C PHE A 114 -45.08 -1.72 -10.69
N LYS A 115 -46.20 -1.04 -10.96
CA LYS A 115 -47.02 -0.42 -9.94
C LYS A 115 -47.63 -1.47 -8.98
N ILE A 116 -48.09 -2.62 -9.52
CA ILE A 116 -48.58 -3.73 -8.71
C ILE A 116 -47.46 -4.36 -7.86
N ILE A 117 -46.25 -4.52 -8.41
CA ILE A 117 -45.12 -5.07 -7.65
C ILE A 117 -44.73 -4.12 -6.49
N GLU A 118 -44.81 -2.80 -6.71
CA GLU A 118 -44.44 -1.78 -5.73
C GLU A 118 -45.51 -1.56 -4.67
N GLU A 119 -46.76 -1.34 -5.07
CA GLU A 119 -47.85 -0.94 -4.16
C GLU A 119 -48.58 -2.14 -3.54
N GLU A 120 -48.80 -3.23 -4.32
CA GLU A 120 -49.63 -4.33 -3.92
C GLU A 120 -49.00 -5.71 -4.30
N PRO A 121 -47.77 -6.02 -3.84
CA PRO A 121 -47.02 -7.21 -4.27
C PRO A 121 -47.80 -8.54 -4.06
N LEU A 122 -48.67 -8.60 -3.09
CA LEU A 122 -49.48 -9.80 -2.82
C LEU A 122 -50.43 -10.19 -3.98
N LEU A 123 -50.79 -9.24 -4.85
CA LEU A 123 -51.58 -9.51 -6.04
C LEU A 123 -50.84 -10.41 -7.04
N LEU A 124 -49.52 -10.43 -7.00
CA LEU A 124 -48.72 -11.36 -7.83
C LEU A 124 -49.08 -12.84 -7.56
N ALA A 125 -49.64 -13.17 -6.40
CA ALA A 125 -50.08 -14.50 -6.10
C ALA A 125 -51.27 -14.98 -6.96
N GLN A 126 -51.90 -14.07 -7.73
CA GLN A 126 -52.92 -14.42 -8.73
C GLN A 126 -52.31 -15.08 -9.97
N VAL A 127 -51.00 -14.89 -10.18
CA VAL A 127 -50.27 -15.49 -11.29
C VAL A 127 -49.87 -16.93 -10.96
N SER A 128 -50.27 -17.87 -11.82
CA SER A 128 -49.97 -19.30 -11.62
C SER A 128 -48.46 -19.56 -11.46
N GLY A 129 -48.09 -20.11 -10.31
CA GLY A 129 -46.71 -20.44 -9.95
C GLY A 129 -46.05 -19.45 -8.99
N ILE A 130 -46.76 -18.42 -8.50
CA ILE A 130 -46.27 -17.47 -7.49
C ILE A 130 -47.07 -17.68 -6.20
N SER A 131 -46.39 -18.11 -5.13
CA SER A 131 -46.99 -18.18 -3.79
C SER A 131 -47.04 -16.79 -3.14
N LYS A 132 -47.88 -16.60 -2.12
CA LYS A 132 -47.96 -15.35 -1.35
C LYS A 132 -46.58 -14.94 -0.77
N LYS A 133 -45.81 -15.94 -0.26
CA LYS A 133 -44.45 -15.70 0.26
C LYS A 133 -43.53 -15.19 -0.85
N LYS A 134 -43.56 -15.84 -2.01
CA LYS A 134 -42.75 -15.41 -3.16
C LYS A 134 -43.18 -14.05 -3.71
N ALA A 135 -44.46 -13.75 -3.68
CA ALA A 135 -44.98 -12.41 -4.05
C ALA A 135 -44.44 -11.31 -3.14
N GLN A 136 -44.39 -11.59 -1.83
CA GLN A 136 -43.81 -10.69 -0.85
C GLN A 136 -42.28 -10.46 -1.09
N GLU A 137 -41.53 -11.56 -1.26
CA GLU A 137 -40.10 -11.50 -1.56
C GLU A 137 -39.79 -10.70 -2.84
N ILE A 138 -40.60 -10.86 -3.88
CA ILE A 138 -40.49 -10.12 -5.13
C ILE A 138 -40.70 -8.63 -4.88
N GLY A 139 -41.71 -8.24 -4.11
CA GLY A 139 -41.97 -6.83 -3.75
C GLY A 139 -40.83 -6.21 -2.97
N GLU A 140 -40.30 -6.91 -1.97
CA GLU A 140 -39.17 -6.43 -1.14
C GLU A 140 -37.90 -6.17 -2.00
N VAL A 141 -37.52 -7.14 -2.86
CA VAL A 141 -36.36 -7.00 -3.76
C VAL A 141 -36.57 -5.85 -4.76
N PHE A 142 -37.78 -5.74 -5.33
CA PHE A 142 -38.11 -4.67 -6.26
C PHE A 142 -38.02 -3.29 -5.59
N HIS A 143 -38.57 -3.16 -4.39
CA HIS A 143 -38.51 -1.94 -3.59
C HIS A 143 -37.05 -1.56 -3.27
N GLU A 144 -36.21 -2.52 -2.86
CA GLU A 144 -34.77 -2.28 -2.60
C GLU A 144 -34.05 -1.77 -3.87
N GLN A 145 -34.33 -2.34 -5.02
CA GLN A 145 -33.75 -1.91 -6.30
C GLN A 145 -34.23 -0.51 -6.73
N TYR A 146 -35.49 -0.21 -6.46
CA TYR A 146 -36.07 1.09 -6.75
C TYR A 146 -35.44 2.18 -5.88
N GLU A 147 -35.32 1.95 -4.57
CA GLU A 147 -34.69 2.88 -3.65
C GLU A 147 -33.20 3.06 -3.93
N LEU A 148 -32.47 1.98 -4.26
CA LEU A 148 -31.07 2.06 -4.72
C LEU A 148 -30.95 3.00 -5.93
N ARG A 149 -31.80 2.83 -6.92
CA ARG A 149 -31.80 3.65 -8.14
C ARG A 149 -32.07 5.11 -7.83
N ARG A 150 -33.08 5.37 -7.00
CA ARG A 150 -33.42 6.73 -6.54
C ARG A 150 -32.26 7.39 -5.81
N ALA A 151 -31.61 6.63 -4.93
CA ALA A 151 -30.41 7.09 -4.24
C ALA A 151 -29.25 7.36 -5.22
N MET A 152 -29.03 6.48 -6.22
CA MET A 152 -28.00 6.69 -7.23
C MET A 152 -28.22 7.96 -8.05
N LEU A 153 -29.45 8.23 -8.52
CA LEU A 153 -29.78 9.46 -9.24
C LEU A 153 -29.54 10.70 -8.37
N PHE A 154 -30.01 10.67 -7.12
CA PHE A 154 -29.72 11.73 -6.16
C PHE A 154 -28.23 11.95 -5.95
N LEU A 155 -27.45 10.89 -5.76
CA LEU A 155 -26.02 10.98 -5.52
C LEU A 155 -25.26 11.49 -6.76
N GLN A 156 -25.73 11.15 -7.95
CA GLN A 156 -25.15 11.62 -9.20
C GLN A 156 -25.26 13.14 -9.40
N GLU A 157 -26.33 13.78 -8.90
CA GLU A 157 -26.48 15.24 -8.89
C GLU A 157 -25.32 15.93 -8.14
N TYR A 158 -24.77 15.26 -7.12
CA TYR A 158 -23.63 15.74 -6.34
C TYR A 158 -22.27 15.27 -6.88
N GLY A 159 -22.24 14.61 -8.06
CA GLY A 159 -21.03 14.14 -8.72
C GLY A 159 -20.39 12.92 -8.06
N ILE A 160 -21.21 12.11 -7.38
CA ILE A 160 -20.80 10.83 -6.82
C ILE A 160 -20.92 9.77 -7.92
N THR A 161 -19.82 9.05 -8.18
CA THR A 161 -19.82 8.01 -9.20
C THR A 161 -20.71 6.82 -8.81
N PRO A 162 -21.23 6.06 -9.77
CA PRO A 162 -22.08 4.91 -9.48
C PRO A 162 -21.48 3.90 -8.49
N THR A 163 -20.18 3.64 -8.59
CA THR A 163 -19.45 2.73 -7.68
C THR A 163 -19.54 3.20 -6.22
N TYR A 164 -19.30 4.47 -5.96
CA TYR A 164 -19.45 5.03 -4.61
C TYR A 164 -20.91 5.12 -4.19
N ALA A 165 -21.83 5.43 -5.11
CA ALA A 165 -23.25 5.49 -4.83
C ALA A 165 -23.80 4.16 -4.29
N ILE A 166 -23.39 3.03 -4.88
CA ILE A 166 -23.73 1.69 -4.41
C ILE A 166 -23.20 1.44 -2.99
N LYS A 167 -21.92 1.79 -2.72
CA LYS A 167 -21.32 1.64 -1.39
C LYS A 167 -22.03 2.47 -0.34
N ILE A 168 -22.35 3.73 -0.66
CA ILE A 168 -23.06 4.65 0.21
C ILE A 168 -24.46 4.12 0.51
N TYR A 169 -25.20 3.67 -0.51
CA TYR A 169 -26.54 3.13 -0.30
C TYR A 169 -26.51 1.83 0.51
N LYS A 170 -25.56 0.93 0.26
CA LYS A 170 -25.39 -0.30 1.07
C LYS A 170 -25.20 0.02 2.54
N GLN A 171 -24.43 1.07 2.86
CA GLN A 171 -24.13 1.49 4.23
C GLN A 171 -25.30 2.19 4.92
N TYR A 172 -25.98 3.10 4.23
CA TYR A 172 -26.97 3.99 4.86
C TYR A 172 -28.42 3.65 4.50
N LYS A 173 -28.65 2.87 3.45
CA LYS A 173 -30.00 2.50 2.96
C LYS A 173 -30.89 3.74 2.81
N ASP A 174 -32.06 3.76 3.41
CA ASP A 174 -33.06 4.83 3.35
C ASP A 174 -32.54 6.16 3.91
N ARG A 175 -31.50 6.12 4.75
CA ARG A 175 -30.86 7.31 5.34
C ARG A 175 -29.85 7.98 4.42
N THR A 176 -29.60 7.44 3.23
CA THR A 176 -28.60 7.97 2.29
C THR A 176 -28.80 9.46 2.03
N THR A 177 -30.01 9.87 1.68
CA THR A 177 -30.33 11.27 1.38
C THR A 177 -30.13 12.20 2.60
N GLU A 178 -30.52 11.73 3.78
CA GLU A 178 -30.35 12.47 5.04
C GLU A 178 -28.86 12.69 5.38
N VAL A 179 -28.06 11.62 5.29
CA VAL A 179 -26.62 11.68 5.58
C VAL A 179 -25.90 12.63 4.62
N ILE A 180 -26.18 12.51 3.32
CA ILE A 180 -25.55 13.37 2.30
C ILE A 180 -25.91 14.84 2.51
N LYS A 181 -27.17 15.16 2.81
CA LYS A 181 -27.63 16.54 3.01
C LYS A 181 -27.18 17.17 4.32
N ASN A 182 -27.14 16.40 5.39
CA ASN A 182 -26.95 16.96 6.74
C ASN A 182 -25.54 16.69 7.31
N THR A 183 -24.92 15.57 6.96
CA THR A 183 -23.65 15.12 7.55
C THR A 183 -22.72 14.45 6.53
N PRO A 184 -22.40 15.11 5.38
CA PRO A 184 -21.63 14.49 4.30
C PRO A 184 -20.22 14.04 4.72
N TYR A 185 -19.65 14.64 5.76
CA TYR A 185 -18.31 14.27 6.25
C TYR A 185 -18.27 12.89 6.93
N ARG A 186 -19.43 12.31 7.32
CA ARG A 186 -19.49 10.91 7.75
C ARG A 186 -19.03 9.92 6.69
N LEU A 187 -19.11 10.29 5.43
CA LEU A 187 -18.59 9.46 4.33
C LEU A 187 -17.09 9.15 4.47
N VAL A 188 -16.33 10.03 5.13
CA VAL A 188 -14.88 9.85 5.35
C VAL A 188 -14.62 8.69 6.31
N ASP A 189 -15.47 8.53 7.32
CA ASP A 189 -15.32 7.50 8.34
C ASP A 189 -15.95 6.17 7.91
N ASP A 190 -17.11 6.23 7.22
CA ASP A 190 -17.99 5.08 7.00
C ASP A 190 -17.79 4.43 5.61
N ILE A 191 -17.17 5.12 4.62
CA ILE A 191 -17.01 4.61 3.24
C ILE A 191 -15.55 4.54 2.82
N TYR A 192 -15.04 3.33 2.74
CA TYR A 192 -13.67 3.13 2.25
C TYR A 192 -13.45 3.72 0.85
N GLY A 193 -12.44 4.59 0.73
CA GLY A 193 -12.06 5.25 -0.51
C GLY A 193 -12.64 6.67 -0.69
N ILE A 194 -13.51 7.16 0.21
CA ILE A 194 -13.93 8.56 0.24
C ILE A 194 -13.10 9.30 1.29
N GLY A 195 -12.13 10.11 0.84
CA GLY A 195 -11.35 10.98 1.70
C GLY A 195 -11.97 12.36 1.86
N PHE A 196 -11.40 13.20 2.77
CA PHE A 196 -11.87 14.55 3.07
C PHE A 196 -12.15 15.39 1.82
N ARG A 197 -11.23 15.44 0.85
CA ARG A 197 -11.39 16.27 -0.36
C ARG A 197 -12.65 15.94 -1.13
N LYS A 198 -12.94 14.63 -1.28
CA LYS A 198 -14.15 14.20 -1.99
C LYS A 198 -15.43 14.50 -1.19
N ALA A 199 -15.39 14.29 0.12
CA ALA A 199 -16.49 14.66 1.00
C ALA A 199 -16.72 16.19 1.02
N ASP A 200 -15.65 17.00 0.98
CA ASP A 200 -15.73 18.48 0.94
C ASP A 200 -16.32 18.99 -0.39
N GLU A 201 -15.98 18.35 -1.53
CA GLU A 201 -16.62 18.62 -2.82
C GLU A 201 -18.13 18.34 -2.80
N ILE A 202 -18.53 17.22 -2.17
CA ILE A 202 -19.95 16.85 -2.02
C ILE A 202 -20.65 17.85 -1.09
N ALA A 203 -20.04 18.14 0.06
CA ALA A 203 -20.56 19.09 1.05
C ALA A 203 -20.78 20.49 0.46
N ALA A 204 -19.85 20.97 -0.35
CA ALA A 204 -19.97 22.25 -1.04
C ALA A 204 -21.16 22.29 -2.01
N LYS A 205 -21.40 21.20 -2.77
CA LYS A 205 -22.54 21.08 -3.69
C LYS A 205 -23.88 20.98 -2.96
N VAL A 206 -23.89 20.36 -1.79
CA VAL A 206 -25.09 20.27 -0.91
C VAL A 206 -25.39 21.61 -0.23
N GLY A 207 -24.42 22.54 -0.20
CA GLY A 207 -24.56 23.85 0.41
C GLY A 207 -24.16 23.90 1.88
N ILE A 208 -23.35 22.97 2.36
CA ILE A 208 -22.76 23.05 3.71
C ILE A 208 -21.86 24.28 3.79
N ALA A 209 -22.01 25.04 4.86
CA ALA A 209 -21.25 26.26 5.09
C ALA A 209 -19.74 25.95 5.27
N ARG A 210 -18.89 26.89 4.83
CA ARG A 210 -17.42 26.71 4.93
C ARG A 210 -16.90 26.73 6.36
N ASP A 211 -17.64 27.32 7.28
CA ASP A 211 -17.38 27.41 8.71
C ASP A 211 -18.06 26.31 9.52
N ASP A 212 -18.66 25.31 8.85
CA ASP A 212 -19.29 24.17 9.51
C ASP A 212 -18.31 23.44 10.45
N PRO A 213 -18.66 23.22 11.73
CA PRO A 213 -17.79 22.59 12.70
C PRO A 213 -17.36 21.17 12.33
N HIS A 214 -18.22 20.39 11.65
CA HIS A 214 -17.87 19.03 11.20
C HIS A 214 -16.84 19.08 10.07
N ARG A 215 -16.98 20.05 9.16
CA ARG A 215 -15.99 20.29 8.12
C ARG A 215 -14.61 20.55 8.71
N ILE A 216 -14.53 21.46 9.67
CA ILE A 216 -13.27 21.86 10.28
C ILE A 216 -12.63 20.70 11.03
N LYS A 217 -13.40 19.97 11.85
CA LYS A 217 -12.92 18.79 12.57
C LYS A 217 -12.37 17.71 11.63
N THR A 218 -13.15 17.36 10.60
CA THR A 218 -12.74 16.33 9.63
C THR A 218 -11.51 16.78 8.84
N GLY A 219 -11.41 18.07 8.51
CA GLY A 219 -10.22 18.64 7.86
C GLY A 219 -8.96 18.57 8.72
N ILE A 220 -9.08 18.84 10.02
CA ILE A 220 -7.96 18.69 10.98
C ILE A 220 -7.51 17.23 11.07
N LEU A 221 -8.46 16.29 11.22
CA LEU A 221 -8.14 14.85 11.26
C LEU A 221 -7.49 14.37 9.96
N TYR A 222 -7.96 14.87 8.80
CA TYR A 222 -7.35 14.59 7.51
C TYR A 222 -5.90 15.08 7.43
N LEU A 223 -5.61 16.31 7.90
CA LEU A 223 -4.25 16.82 7.94
C LEU A 223 -3.33 15.99 8.83
N LEU A 224 -3.78 15.66 10.04
CA LEU A 224 -3.02 14.80 10.95
C LEU A 224 -2.78 13.41 10.36
N THR A 225 -3.78 12.82 9.71
CA THR A 225 -3.65 11.53 9.03
C THR A 225 -2.69 11.62 7.85
N SER A 226 -2.80 12.67 7.02
CA SER A 226 -1.88 12.90 5.91
C SER A 226 -0.44 13.08 6.39
N PHE A 227 -0.26 13.75 7.53
CA PHE A 227 1.03 13.95 8.16
C PHE A 227 1.62 12.66 8.72
N SER A 228 0.76 11.81 9.31
CA SER A 228 1.18 10.48 9.79
C SER A 228 1.60 9.55 8.64
N ASN A 229 0.95 9.64 7.48
CA ASN A 229 1.34 8.91 6.28
C ASN A 229 2.73 9.34 5.73
N ASN A 230 3.22 10.52 6.14
CA ASN A 230 4.58 10.97 5.88
C ASN A 230 5.58 10.56 6.98
N GLY A 231 5.15 9.70 7.91
CA GLY A 231 5.98 9.10 8.95
C GLY A 231 6.00 9.84 10.28
N HIS A 232 5.23 10.91 10.47
CA HIS A 232 5.17 11.65 11.73
C HIS A 232 4.14 11.03 12.69
N THR A 233 4.35 11.12 14.00
CA THR A 233 3.35 10.69 15.00
C THR A 233 2.56 11.88 15.54
N TYR A 234 3.10 13.08 15.45
CA TYR A 234 2.44 14.33 15.82
C TYR A 234 2.75 15.48 14.87
N MET A 235 1.94 16.51 14.92
CA MET A 235 2.17 17.76 14.23
C MET A 235 2.29 18.91 15.25
N PRO A 236 3.35 19.76 15.20
CA PRO A 236 3.40 20.97 15.99
C PRO A 236 2.17 21.84 15.70
N ARG A 237 1.54 22.40 16.75
CA ARG A 237 0.30 23.18 16.61
C ARG A 237 0.45 24.39 15.66
N PRO A 238 1.56 25.15 15.66
CA PRO A 238 1.74 26.24 14.70
C PRO A 238 1.64 25.76 13.25
N ARG A 239 2.33 24.66 12.93
CA ARG A 239 2.27 24.04 11.59
C ARG A 239 0.89 23.50 11.25
N LEU A 240 0.18 22.92 12.22
CA LEU A 240 -1.19 22.48 12.02
C LEU A 240 -2.12 23.65 11.70
N MET A 241 -1.95 24.79 12.36
CA MET A 241 -2.73 25.99 12.10
C MET A 241 -2.50 26.51 10.69
N GLU A 242 -1.25 26.61 10.26
CA GLU A 242 -0.89 27.01 8.88
C GLU A 242 -1.57 26.11 7.84
N GLU A 243 -1.36 24.79 7.93
CA GLU A 243 -1.94 23.85 6.98
C GLU A 243 -3.47 23.81 7.05
N ALA A 244 -4.07 24.00 8.23
CA ALA A 244 -5.51 24.05 8.39
C ALA A 244 -6.12 25.32 7.75
N ILE A 245 -5.50 26.49 7.93
CA ILE A 245 -5.93 27.73 7.28
C ILE A 245 -5.81 27.60 5.76
N LYS A 246 -4.71 27.04 5.27
CA LYS A 246 -4.46 26.81 3.85
C LYS A 246 -5.50 25.85 3.22
N LEU A 247 -5.87 24.79 3.92
CA LEU A 247 -6.84 23.80 3.44
C LEU A 247 -8.29 24.29 3.56
N LEU A 248 -8.66 24.82 4.73
CA LEU A 248 -10.04 25.06 5.10
C LEU A 248 -10.50 26.50 4.79
N MET A 249 -9.54 27.44 4.73
CA MET A 249 -9.78 28.89 4.58
C MET A 249 -8.84 29.50 3.54
N PRO A 250 -8.83 29.02 2.30
CA PRO A 250 -7.85 29.44 1.29
C PRO A 250 -7.91 30.94 0.97
N GLU A 251 -9.04 31.59 1.17
CA GLU A 251 -9.21 33.04 0.94
C GLU A 251 -8.44 33.85 1.98
N ILE A 252 -8.50 33.42 3.26
CA ILE A 252 -7.71 34.04 4.34
C ILE A 252 -6.21 33.85 4.08
N TYR A 253 -5.81 32.62 3.73
CA TYR A 253 -4.43 32.31 3.39
C TYR A 253 -3.90 33.17 2.23
N GLN A 254 -4.66 33.30 1.16
CA GLN A 254 -4.30 34.15 0.01
C GLN A 254 -4.20 35.62 0.38
N SER A 255 -5.08 36.13 1.23
CA SER A 255 -5.04 37.51 1.73
C SER A 255 -3.76 37.76 2.55
N MET A 256 -3.37 36.81 3.42
CA MET A 256 -2.13 36.88 4.17
C MET A 256 -0.90 36.89 3.25
N MET A 257 -0.87 36.01 2.24
CA MET A 257 0.21 35.93 1.25
C MET A 257 0.37 37.19 0.40
N GLN A 258 -0.69 37.98 0.20
CA GLN A 258 -0.63 39.26 -0.52
C GLN A 258 -0.15 40.41 0.35
N THR A 259 -0.33 40.30 1.67
CA THR A 259 -0.06 41.37 2.60
C THR A 259 1.38 41.33 3.12
N TYR A 260 1.98 40.16 3.23
CA TYR A 260 3.30 39.94 3.83
C TYR A 260 4.27 39.23 2.87
N PRO A 261 5.62 39.52 2.93
CA PRO A 261 6.63 38.71 2.27
C PRO A 261 6.60 37.27 2.78
N TYR A 262 6.91 36.30 1.90
CA TYR A 262 6.81 34.85 2.20
C TYR A 262 7.49 34.44 3.53
N GLU A 263 8.64 35.00 3.84
CA GLU A 263 9.40 34.74 5.09
C GLU A 263 8.66 35.22 6.34
N THR A 264 7.95 36.36 6.25
CA THR A 264 7.15 36.93 7.35
C THR A 264 5.78 36.29 7.49
N VAL A 265 5.21 35.78 6.39
CA VAL A 265 3.94 35.04 6.42
C VAL A 265 4.04 33.81 7.29
N VAL A 266 5.15 33.07 7.24
CA VAL A 266 5.35 31.87 8.05
C VAL A 266 5.34 32.23 9.54
N GLU A 267 6.02 33.28 9.96
CA GLU A 267 6.06 33.72 11.37
C GLU A 267 4.69 34.27 11.85
N GLU A 268 3.96 35.00 11.02
CA GLU A 268 2.64 35.55 11.40
C GLU A 268 1.55 34.50 11.36
N VAL A 269 1.59 33.54 10.42
CA VAL A 269 0.64 32.41 10.37
C VAL A 269 0.92 31.44 11.52
N GLU A 270 2.17 31.23 11.93
CA GLU A 270 2.50 30.44 13.11
C GLU A 270 1.95 31.03 14.42
N GLY A 271 1.81 32.36 14.49
CA GLY A 271 1.19 33.07 15.63
C GLY A 271 -0.32 33.31 15.49
N TYR A 272 -0.91 33.03 14.33
CA TYR A 272 -2.33 33.30 14.08
C TYR A 272 -3.23 32.20 14.59
N GLU A 273 -4.03 32.51 15.60
CA GLU A 273 -5.04 31.62 16.18
C GLU A 273 -6.40 31.90 15.56
N HIS A 274 -6.92 30.94 14.78
CA HIS A 274 -8.25 31.06 14.21
C HIS A 274 -9.29 30.40 15.13
N PRO A 275 -10.28 31.18 15.66
CA PRO A 275 -11.21 30.66 16.69
C PRO A 275 -11.95 29.38 16.31
N LEU A 276 -12.32 29.21 15.04
CA LEU A 276 -13.02 27.98 14.59
C LEU A 276 -12.10 26.75 14.64
N ILE A 277 -10.83 26.89 14.28
CA ILE A 277 -9.85 25.78 14.34
C ILE A 277 -9.56 25.43 15.80
N GLU A 278 -9.39 26.46 16.66
CA GLU A 278 -9.17 26.25 18.09
C GLU A 278 -10.35 25.52 18.76
N ASN A 279 -11.56 25.97 18.52
CA ASN A 279 -12.76 25.32 19.05
C ASN A 279 -12.86 23.86 18.58
N ALA A 280 -12.57 23.61 17.29
CA ALA A 280 -12.55 22.25 16.75
C ALA A 280 -11.48 21.37 17.40
N LEU A 281 -10.26 21.90 17.65
CA LEU A 281 -9.21 21.18 18.36
C LEU A 281 -9.60 20.84 19.80
N ILE A 282 -10.26 21.78 20.51
CA ILE A 282 -10.77 21.54 21.86
C ILE A 282 -11.83 20.42 21.84
N GLU A 283 -12.78 20.47 20.90
CA GLU A 283 -13.80 19.43 20.77
C GLU A 283 -13.21 18.06 20.42
N LEU A 284 -12.23 18.01 19.52
CA LEU A 284 -11.51 16.78 19.16
C LEU A 284 -10.72 16.22 20.34
N ALA A 285 -10.15 17.09 21.19
CA ALA A 285 -9.45 16.67 22.40
C ALA A 285 -10.45 16.15 23.46
N LEU A 286 -11.58 16.82 23.67
CA LEU A 286 -12.63 16.38 24.58
C LEU A 286 -13.25 15.04 24.13
N SER A 287 -13.41 14.82 22.82
CA SER A 287 -13.89 13.55 22.26
C SER A 287 -12.80 12.47 22.18
N LYS A 288 -11.58 12.75 22.68
CA LYS A 288 -10.44 11.83 22.69
C LYS A 288 -10.00 11.33 21.29
N GLN A 289 -10.28 12.09 20.25
CA GLN A 289 -9.81 11.79 18.90
C GLN A 289 -8.38 12.31 18.69
N VAL A 290 -8.04 13.42 19.35
CA VAL A 290 -6.67 13.94 19.37
C VAL A 290 -6.17 14.12 20.81
N ILE A 291 -4.85 14.12 20.96
CA ILE A 291 -4.16 14.41 22.22
C ILE A 291 -3.21 15.57 21.99
N ILE A 292 -3.23 16.56 22.89
CA ILE A 292 -2.33 17.71 22.83
C ILE A 292 -1.33 17.59 23.99
N LYS A 293 -0.03 17.66 23.67
CA LYS A 293 1.07 17.64 24.63
C LYS A 293 2.09 18.71 24.30
N ASN A 294 2.70 19.29 25.31
CA ASN A 294 3.77 20.28 25.14
C ASN A 294 5.13 19.58 25.13
N TYR A 295 5.89 19.82 24.07
CA TYR A 295 7.30 19.45 23.98
C TYR A 295 8.13 20.69 23.68
N ASP A 296 9.14 20.93 24.54
CA ASP A 296 10.02 22.11 24.40
C ASP A 296 9.23 23.42 24.24
N GLU A 297 8.20 23.60 25.09
CA GLU A 297 7.25 24.73 25.09
C GLU A 297 6.31 24.82 23.87
N VAL A 298 6.44 23.93 22.89
CA VAL A 298 5.57 23.90 21.71
C VAL A 298 4.43 22.87 21.92
N PRO A 299 3.15 23.28 21.79
CA PRO A 299 2.04 22.36 21.78
C PRO A 299 2.10 21.46 20.54
N CYS A 300 1.98 20.15 20.72
CA CYS A 300 2.02 19.14 19.69
C CYS A 300 0.71 18.36 19.68
N VAL A 301 0.12 18.20 18.49
CA VAL A 301 -1.17 17.55 18.29
C VAL A 301 -0.97 16.17 17.70
N PHE A 302 -1.52 15.16 18.35
CA PHE A 302 -1.44 13.75 17.95
C PHE A 302 -2.83 13.22 17.57
N LEU A 303 -2.88 12.30 16.63
CA LEU A 303 -3.97 11.35 16.60
C LEU A 303 -3.88 10.46 17.84
N ALA A 304 -4.97 10.28 18.57
CA ALA A 304 -4.96 9.63 19.89
C ALA A 304 -4.36 8.22 19.85
N TYR A 305 -4.66 7.44 18.81
CA TYR A 305 -4.14 6.09 18.66
C TYR A 305 -2.60 6.04 18.50
N LEU A 306 -2.00 7.04 17.82
CA LEU A 306 -0.54 7.13 17.67
C LEU A 306 0.13 7.45 19.00
N TYR A 307 -0.41 8.42 19.76
CA TYR A 307 0.10 8.77 21.07
C TYR A 307 0.07 7.58 22.03
N HIS A 308 -1.07 6.88 22.08
CA HIS A 308 -1.20 5.71 22.94
C HIS A 308 -0.30 4.55 22.49
N SER A 309 -0.07 4.38 21.19
CA SER A 309 0.86 3.37 20.68
C SER A 309 2.30 3.66 21.12
N GLU A 310 2.76 4.92 21.03
CA GLU A 310 4.11 5.30 21.49
C GLU A 310 4.26 5.09 23.00
N GLN A 311 3.25 5.45 23.80
CA GLN A 311 3.27 5.20 25.25
C GLN A 311 3.29 3.71 25.57
N ALA A 312 2.47 2.90 24.90
CA ALA A 312 2.41 1.46 25.13
C ALA A 312 3.73 0.78 24.75
N VAL A 313 4.30 1.14 23.60
CA VAL A 313 5.62 0.64 23.16
C VAL A 313 6.70 0.99 24.16
N ALA A 314 6.76 2.25 24.61
CA ALA A 314 7.77 2.68 25.59
C ALA A 314 7.64 1.91 26.90
N ARG A 315 6.42 1.80 27.43
CA ARG A 315 6.17 1.04 28.68
C ARG A 315 6.59 -0.41 28.53
N LYS A 316 6.10 -1.09 27.50
CA LYS A 316 6.34 -2.52 27.33
C LYS A 316 7.82 -2.85 27.13
N LEU A 317 8.57 -2.02 26.40
CA LEU A 317 10.01 -2.18 26.25
C LEU A 317 10.75 -2.07 27.60
N ILE A 318 10.37 -1.13 28.44
CA ILE A 318 10.96 -0.97 29.78
C ILE A 318 10.54 -2.12 30.68
N ASP A 319 9.29 -2.57 30.63
CA ASP A 319 8.79 -3.70 31.42
C ASP A 319 9.57 -4.98 31.05
N ILE A 320 9.72 -5.33 29.79
CA ILE A 320 10.50 -6.50 29.34
C ILE A 320 11.97 -6.36 29.77
N ALA A 321 12.57 -5.18 29.65
CA ALA A 321 13.96 -4.97 30.06
C ALA A 321 14.17 -5.08 31.54
N SER A 322 13.23 -4.60 32.39
CA SER A 322 13.35 -4.52 33.84
C SER A 322 12.98 -5.80 34.54
N LEU A 323 12.04 -6.57 33.99
CA LEU A 323 11.50 -7.77 34.63
C LEU A 323 12.25 -9.05 34.23
N TYR A 324 13.16 -8.96 33.25
CA TYR A 324 14.00 -10.11 32.91
C TYR A 324 15.00 -10.43 34.01
N GLN A 325 14.97 -11.66 34.47
CA GLN A 325 15.90 -12.16 35.47
C GLN A 325 16.96 -13.06 34.82
N LYS A 326 18.20 -12.62 34.87
CA LYS A 326 19.34 -13.36 34.30
C LYS A 326 19.49 -14.70 35.03
N ASP A 327 19.64 -15.79 34.28
CA ASP A 327 20.06 -17.07 34.82
C ASP A 327 21.52 -16.98 35.33
N ALA A 328 21.70 -17.12 36.60
CA ALA A 328 23.01 -16.97 37.28
C ALA A 328 24.01 -18.08 36.94
N MET A 329 23.60 -19.15 36.28
CA MET A 329 24.43 -20.33 36.06
C MET A 329 25.27 -20.29 34.74
N ILE A 330 25.03 -19.37 33.83
CA ILE A 330 25.75 -19.34 32.54
C ILE A 330 27.02 -18.50 32.66
N ASP A 331 28.18 -19.14 32.48
CA ASP A 331 29.47 -18.46 32.25
C ASP A 331 29.55 -18.02 30.80
N VAL A 332 29.05 -16.80 30.55
CA VAL A 332 28.93 -16.22 29.18
C VAL A 332 30.29 -16.20 28.46
N GLU A 333 31.40 -15.90 29.14
CA GLU A 333 32.71 -15.80 28.48
C GLU A 333 33.23 -17.17 28.05
N LYS A 334 33.00 -18.21 28.86
CA LYS A 334 33.38 -19.57 28.51
C LYS A 334 32.58 -20.10 27.33
N GLU A 335 31.25 -19.89 27.35
CA GLU A 335 30.38 -20.31 26.26
C GLU A 335 30.67 -19.55 24.97
N LEU A 336 30.96 -18.25 25.03
CA LEU A 336 31.36 -17.43 23.92
C LEU A 336 32.66 -17.92 23.27
N ALA A 337 33.68 -18.26 24.10
CA ALA A 337 34.94 -18.80 23.61
C ALA A 337 34.74 -20.17 22.95
N GLN A 338 33.85 -21.00 23.48
CA GLN A 338 33.51 -22.29 22.90
C GLN A 338 32.74 -22.15 21.57
N THR A 339 31.75 -21.28 21.53
CA THR A 339 30.97 -20.97 20.31
C THR A 339 31.86 -20.50 19.18
N GLN A 340 32.83 -19.62 19.43
CA GLN A 340 33.78 -19.18 18.43
C GLN A 340 34.60 -20.36 17.83
N LYS A 341 34.99 -21.33 18.66
CA LYS A 341 35.71 -22.53 18.20
C LYS A 341 34.82 -23.46 17.38
N GLU A 342 33.60 -23.67 17.79
CA GLU A 342 32.63 -24.56 17.13
C GLU A 342 32.20 -24.02 15.78
N LEU A 343 31.87 -22.72 15.70
CA LEU A 343 31.51 -22.05 14.46
C LEU A 343 32.72 -21.67 13.59
N LYS A 344 33.96 -21.85 14.09
CA LYS A 344 35.22 -21.46 13.43
C LYS A 344 35.21 -19.98 12.99
N ILE A 345 34.73 -19.12 13.87
CA ILE A 345 34.67 -17.68 13.66
C ILE A 345 35.44 -16.94 14.76
N GLU A 346 35.89 -15.74 14.44
CA GLU A 346 36.47 -14.80 15.40
C GLU A 346 35.55 -13.57 15.47
N LEU A 347 34.93 -13.35 16.63
CA LEU A 347 34.07 -12.24 16.90
C LEU A 347 34.89 -11.04 17.39
N VAL A 348 34.61 -9.87 16.88
CA VAL A 348 35.16 -8.59 17.39
C VAL A 348 34.45 -8.17 18.66
N GLU A 349 35.01 -7.21 19.39
CA GLU A 349 34.49 -6.90 20.74
C GLU A 349 33.03 -6.40 20.72
N GLU A 350 32.63 -5.60 19.72
CA GLU A 350 31.24 -5.15 19.59
C GLU A 350 30.27 -6.33 19.35
N GLN A 351 30.70 -7.35 18.60
CA GLN A 351 29.87 -8.55 18.38
C GLN A 351 29.78 -9.40 19.65
N LYS A 352 30.86 -9.52 20.41
CA LYS A 352 30.87 -10.20 21.71
C LYS A 352 29.96 -9.46 22.69
N GLU A 353 30.02 -8.14 22.72
CA GLU A 353 29.13 -7.31 23.52
C GLU A 353 27.65 -7.53 23.14
N ALA A 354 27.33 -7.62 21.85
CA ALA A 354 25.98 -7.93 21.40
C ALA A 354 25.50 -9.30 21.93
N VAL A 355 26.33 -10.32 21.84
CA VAL A 355 26.03 -11.65 22.38
C VAL A 355 25.84 -11.62 23.89
N ARG A 356 26.74 -10.95 24.63
CA ARG A 356 26.62 -10.77 26.08
C ARG A 356 25.31 -10.11 26.48
N ASN A 357 24.98 -9.01 25.77
CA ASN A 357 23.76 -8.25 26.05
C ASN A 357 22.48 -9.07 25.80
N VAL A 358 22.43 -9.87 24.75
CA VAL A 358 21.28 -10.75 24.47
C VAL A 358 21.10 -11.80 25.57
N LEU A 359 22.19 -12.32 26.15
CA LEU A 359 22.12 -13.33 27.21
C LEU A 359 21.86 -12.73 28.61
N THR A 360 22.01 -11.42 28.77
CA THR A 360 21.94 -10.79 30.12
C THR A 360 20.84 -9.77 30.24
N ASN A 361 20.18 -9.34 29.17
CA ASN A 361 19.14 -8.32 29.19
C ASN A 361 17.86 -8.80 28.52
N GLY A 362 16.72 -8.32 28.97
CA GLY A 362 15.42 -8.63 28.40
C GLY A 362 15.21 -7.98 27.02
N VAL A 363 15.81 -6.81 26.78
CA VAL A 363 15.78 -6.14 25.46
C VAL A 363 17.20 -5.79 25.06
N THR A 364 17.58 -6.11 23.82
CA THR A 364 18.87 -5.71 23.23
C THR A 364 18.66 -5.19 21.84
N VAL A 365 19.26 -4.04 21.51
CA VAL A 365 19.24 -3.45 20.17
C VAL A 365 20.62 -3.58 19.53
N ILE A 366 20.68 -4.12 18.31
CA ILE A 366 21.92 -4.28 17.53
C ILE A 366 21.76 -3.48 16.24
N THR A 367 22.61 -2.47 16.02
CA THR A 367 22.58 -1.68 14.79
C THR A 367 23.94 -1.68 14.10
N GLY A 368 23.92 -1.65 12.76
CA GLY A 368 25.15 -1.59 11.97
C GLY A 368 24.88 -1.59 10.48
N GLY A 369 25.80 -1.00 9.73
CA GLY A 369 25.74 -0.92 8.27
C GLY A 369 26.11 -2.23 7.56
N PRO A 370 26.26 -2.20 6.22
CA PRO A 370 26.67 -3.35 5.44
C PRO A 370 28.11 -3.77 5.78
N GLY A 371 28.37 -5.08 5.79
CA GLY A 371 29.70 -5.64 6.03
C GLY A 371 30.19 -5.59 7.48
N THR A 372 29.36 -5.20 8.46
CA THR A 372 29.69 -5.16 9.88
C THR A 372 29.43 -6.48 10.61
N GLY A 373 28.97 -7.51 9.90
CA GLY A 373 28.79 -8.85 10.43
C GLY A 373 27.55 -9.08 11.27
N LYS A 374 26.45 -8.36 11.01
CA LYS A 374 25.14 -8.60 11.66
C LYS A 374 24.73 -10.08 11.61
N THR A 375 24.74 -10.68 10.42
CA THR A 375 24.40 -12.10 10.24
C THR A 375 25.29 -13.05 11.04
N THR A 376 26.59 -12.79 11.09
CA THR A 376 27.54 -13.58 11.91
C THR A 376 27.21 -13.49 13.38
N THR A 377 26.85 -12.28 13.85
CA THR A 377 26.43 -12.05 15.23
C THR A 377 25.13 -12.80 15.54
N ILE A 378 24.14 -12.74 14.64
CA ILE A 378 22.88 -13.49 14.79
C ILE A 378 23.16 -14.99 14.90
N ASN A 379 23.99 -15.55 14.02
CA ASN A 379 24.30 -16.98 14.05
C ASN A 379 25.04 -17.40 15.34
N ALA A 380 25.91 -16.56 15.88
CA ALA A 380 26.54 -16.80 17.18
C ALA A 380 25.54 -16.77 18.33
N ILE A 381 24.59 -15.80 18.32
CA ILE A 381 23.50 -15.70 19.28
C ILE A 381 22.63 -16.97 19.23
N LEU A 382 22.16 -17.34 18.04
CA LEU A 382 21.31 -18.51 17.84
C LEU A 382 21.97 -19.80 18.32
N HIS A 383 23.24 -20.00 18.00
CA HIS A 383 24.00 -21.17 18.44
C HIS A 383 24.08 -21.27 19.98
N MET A 384 24.25 -20.14 20.67
CA MET A 384 24.29 -20.13 22.13
C MET A 384 22.92 -20.39 22.75
N LEU A 385 21.86 -19.82 22.16
CA LEU A 385 20.49 -20.03 22.64
C LEU A 385 20.03 -21.47 22.42
N GLU A 386 20.35 -22.08 21.27
CA GLU A 386 20.08 -23.50 20.99
C GLU A 386 20.78 -24.42 22.00
N LYS A 387 22.04 -24.13 22.34
CA LYS A 387 22.76 -24.87 23.40
C LYS A 387 22.14 -24.74 24.78
N ALA A 388 21.57 -23.58 25.07
CA ALA A 388 20.84 -23.34 26.30
C ALA A 388 19.47 -24.05 26.31
N GLY A 389 19.03 -24.61 25.19
CA GLY A 389 17.72 -25.26 25.04
C GLY A 389 16.57 -24.28 24.97
N GLU A 390 16.83 -23.05 24.50
CA GLU A 390 15.84 -22.01 24.44
C GLU A 390 15.13 -21.97 23.07
N ASP A 391 13.82 -21.77 23.09
CA ASP A 391 13.00 -21.63 21.89
C ASP A 391 13.10 -20.22 21.32
N VAL A 392 13.46 -20.12 20.03
CA VAL A 392 13.69 -18.85 19.34
C VAL A 392 12.73 -18.66 18.17
N LEU A 393 12.05 -17.51 18.13
CA LEU A 393 11.28 -17.06 16.99
C LEU A 393 12.04 -15.98 16.22
N LEU A 394 12.14 -16.17 14.90
CA LEU A 394 12.77 -15.22 14.00
C LEU A 394 11.72 -14.47 13.19
N ALA A 395 11.80 -13.15 13.15
CA ALA A 395 10.85 -12.31 12.43
C ALA A 395 11.52 -11.18 11.64
N ALA A 396 10.85 -10.75 10.56
CA ALA A 396 11.23 -9.58 9.80
C ALA A 396 9.97 -8.84 9.29
N PRO A 397 10.04 -7.54 8.93
CA PRO A 397 8.87 -6.81 8.46
C PRO A 397 8.34 -7.23 7.08
N THR A 398 9.21 -7.80 6.22
CA THR A 398 8.85 -8.20 4.85
C THR A 398 9.17 -9.67 4.59
N GLY A 399 8.43 -10.29 3.63
CA GLY A 399 8.64 -11.69 3.24
C GLY A 399 10.07 -11.95 2.73
N ARG A 400 10.62 -11.01 1.95
CA ARG A 400 12.00 -11.13 1.45
C ARG A 400 13.05 -11.07 2.56
N ALA A 401 12.87 -10.18 3.53
CA ALA A 401 13.78 -10.10 4.67
C ALA A 401 13.70 -11.38 5.53
N ALA A 402 12.49 -11.90 5.78
CA ALA A 402 12.28 -13.16 6.49
C ALA A 402 12.93 -14.34 5.75
N LYS A 403 12.70 -14.46 4.44
CA LYS A 403 13.34 -15.51 3.63
C LYS A 403 14.87 -15.44 3.70
N ARG A 404 15.44 -14.24 3.54
CA ARG A 404 16.89 -14.02 3.65
C ARG A 404 17.42 -14.40 5.03
N MET A 405 16.70 -14.08 6.09
CA MET A 405 17.03 -14.46 7.45
C MET A 405 17.03 -15.99 7.61
N SER A 406 16.02 -16.68 7.07
CA SER A 406 15.96 -18.15 7.08
C SER A 406 17.14 -18.78 6.33
N GLU A 407 17.46 -18.28 5.13
CA GLU A 407 18.60 -18.76 4.33
C GLU A 407 19.96 -18.55 5.04
N ALA A 408 20.10 -17.44 5.76
CA ALA A 408 21.34 -17.07 6.44
C ALA A 408 21.55 -17.79 7.79
N THR A 409 20.47 -18.17 8.45
CA THR A 409 20.50 -18.80 9.79
C THR A 409 20.21 -20.30 9.77
N GLY A 410 19.54 -20.80 8.73
CA GLY A 410 19.05 -22.18 8.65
C GLY A 410 17.79 -22.43 9.50
N ILE A 411 17.26 -21.41 10.18
CA ILE A 411 16.03 -21.47 11.01
C ILE A 411 14.90 -20.73 10.28
N GLU A 412 13.68 -21.26 10.31
CA GLU A 412 12.52 -20.61 9.69
C GLU A 412 12.26 -19.26 10.33
N ALA A 413 12.27 -18.19 9.52
CA ALA A 413 11.87 -16.86 9.89
C ALA A 413 10.56 -16.49 9.19
N GLN A 414 9.71 -15.74 9.87
CA GLN A 414 8.40 -15.32 9.37
C GLN A 414 8.30 -13.80 9.28
N THR A 415 7.32 -13.30 8.52
CA THR A 415 6.99 -11.88 8.65
C THR A 415 6.34 -11.61 10.00
N ILE A 416 6.58 -10.41 10.58
CA ILE A 416 5.93 -10.00 11.84
C ILE A 416 4.41 -10.19 11.73
N HIS A 417 3.82 -9.85 10.59
CA HIS A 417 2.39 -10.02 10.37
C HIS A 417 1.93 -11.48 10.43
N ARG A 418 2.71 -12.41 9.84
CA ARG A 418 2.41 -13.85 9.88
C ARG A 418 2.61 -14.40 11.28
N LEU A 419 3.68 -13.96 11.97
CA LEU A 419 3.96 -14.33 13.34
C LEU A 419 2.81 -13.93 14.28
N LEU A 420 2.19 -12.77 14.03
CA LEU A 420 1.06 -12.27 14.81
C LEU A 420 -0.29 -12.85 14.36
N GLU A 421 -0.33 -13.73 13.37
CA GLU A 421 -1.53 -14.41 12.88
C GLU A 421 -2.66 -13.44 12.57
N ILE A 422 -2.55 -12.69 11.44
CA ILE A 422 -3.63 -11.78 11.05
C ILE A 422 -4.93 -12.57 10.84
N GLY A 423 -5.92 -12.30 11.70
CA GLY A 423 -7.27 -12.82 11.58
C GLY A 423 -8.15 -11.87 10.76
N TYR A 424 -8.88 -12.41 9.80
CA TYR A 424 -9.99 -11.69 9.16
C TYR A 424 -11.24 -11.84 10.05
N MET A 425 -11.58 -10.81 10.81
CA MET A 425 -12.95 -10.63 11.28
C MET A 425 -13.76 -10.03 10.13
N GLY A 426 -14.68 -10.82 9.57
CA GLY A 426 -15.45 -10.55 8.37
C GLY A 426 -16.10 -9.16 8.30
N GLU A 427 -16.27 -8.72 7.08
CA GLU A 427 -16.80 -7.52 6.46
C GLU A 427 -15.73 -6.53 6.01
N GLU A 428 -15.82 -6.13 4.74
CA GLU A 428 -14.98 -5.11 4.11
C GLU A 428 -14.96 -3.82 4.97
N GLY A 429 -13.80 -3.52 5.56
CA GLY A 429 -13.60 -2.29 6.34
C GLY A 429 -13.23 -2.49 7.81
N SER A 430 -13.23 -3.71 8.36
CA SER A 430 -12.79 -3.94 9.74
C SER A 430 -11.27 -3.84 9.86
N ARG A 431 -10.78 -3.16 10.93
CA ARG A 431 -9.37 -3.05 11.28
C ARG A 431 -8.76 -4.45 11.38
N GLN A 432 -7.59 -4.64 10.77
CA GLN A 432 -6.80 -5.87 10.91
C GLN A 432 -6.64 -6.21 12.40
N ALA A 433 -7.18 -7.35 12.81
CA ALA A 433 -7.00 -7.85 14.16
C ALA A 433 -5.91 -8.92 14.14
N PHE A 434 -4.96 -8.82 15.03
CA PHE A 434 -3.94 -9.84 15.23
C PHE A 434 -4.44 -10.85 16.28
N ASN A 435 -4.36 -12.14 15.96
CA ASN A 435 -4.77 -13.21 16.89
C ASN A 435 -3.76 -13.38 18.03
N ARG A 436 -2.46 -13.13 17.76
CA ARG A 436 -1.43 -13.08 18.79
C ARG A 436 -1.43 -11.69 19.44
N ASN A 437 -1.66 -11.65 20.73
CA ASN A 437 -1.81 -10.43 21.53
C ASN A 437 -1.60 -10.76 23.04
N GLU A 438 -2.02 -9.88 23.93
CA GLU A 438 -1.88 -10.04 25.40
C GLU A 438 -2.64 -11.25 25.93
N GLU A 439 -3.75 -11.67 25.32
CA GLU A 439 -4.56 -12.83 25.70
C GLU A 439 -4.05 -14.13 25.06
N ASN A 440 -3.34 -14.04 23.95
CA ASN A 440 -2.78 -15.17 23.20
C ASN A 440 -1.33 -14.83 22.78
N PRO A 441 -0.37 -14.83 23.69
CA PRO A 441 1.00 -14.40 23.44
C PRO A 441 1.78 -15.37 22.53
N LEU A 442 2.95 -14.90 22.08
CA LEU A 442 3.92 -15.74 21.37
C LEU A 442 4.56 -16.72 22.35
N GLU A 443 4.71 -17.97 21.91
CA GLU A 443 5.30 -19.05 22.69
C GLU A 443 6.77 -19.22 22.27
N ALA A 444 7.69 -18.53 22.95
CA ALA A 444 9.14 -18.63 22.76
C ALA A 444 9.86 -18.00 23.96
N ASP A 445 11.13 -18.35 24.14
CA ASP A 445 11.99 -17.70 25.14
C ASP A 445 12.61 -16.41 24.60
N VAL A 446 12.93 -16.41 23.30
CA VAL A 446 13.59 -15.29 22.64
C VAL A 446 12.92 -14.97 21.29
N ILE A 447 12.65 -13.69 21.07
CA ILE A 447 12.12 -13.20 19.79
C ILE A 447 13.18 -12.28 19.15
N ILE A 448 13.63 -12.61 17.95
CA ILE A 448 14.62 -11.84 17.21
C ILE A 448 13.94 -11.19 15.99
N VAL A 449 14.02 -9.89 15.90
CA VAL A 449 13.43 -9.10 14.80
C VAL A 449 14.55 -8.42 14.02
N ASP A 450 14.70 -8.77 12.75
CA ASP A 450 15.66 -8.11 11.83
C ASP A 450 14.95 -7.04 10.96
N GLU A 451 15.75 -6.19 10.32
CA GLU A 451 15.30 -5.04 9.49
C GLU A 451 14.35 -4.09 10.26
N LEU A 452 14.66 -3.81 11.54
CA LEU A 452 13.83 -2.98 12.41
C LEU A 452 13.61 -1.56 11.86
N SER A 453 14.48 -1.04 11.00
CA SER A 453 14.32 0.25 10.34
C SER A 453 13.00 0.40 9.56
N MET A 454 12.43 -0.72 9.12
CA MET A 454 11.16 -0.77 8.38
C MET A 454 9.92 -0.91 9.27
N VAL A 455 10.09 -1.11 10.58
CA VAL A 455 8.98 -1.31 11.54
C VAL A 455 8.48 0.04 12.03
N ASP A 456 7.20 0.33 11.78
CA ASP A 456 6.54 1.53 12.28
C ASP A 456 6.00 1.34 13.71
N ILE A 457 5.48 2.42 14.31
CA ILE A 457 5.03 2.40 15.70
C ILE A 457 3.81 1.49 15.91
N ILE A 458 2.93 1.36 14.90
CA ILE A 458 1.73 0.53 15.00
C ILE A 458 2.10 -0.95 14.97
N LEU A 459 2.97 -1.35 14.04
CA LEU A 459 3.44 -2.72 13.94
C LEU A 459 4.27 -3.12 15.17
N MET A 460 5.12 -2.20 15.67
CA MET A 460 5.87 -2.41 16.92
C MET A 460 4.95 -2.58 18.11
N ASN A 461 3.90 -1.75 18.22
CA ASN A 461 2.90 -1.89 19.28
C ASN A 461 2.16 -3.24 19.20
N ALA A 462 1.80 -3.67 17.99
CA ALA A 462 1.15 -4.97 17.79
C ALA A 462 2.06 -6.13 18.21
N LEU A 463 3.33 -6.10 17.81
CA LEU A 463 4.32 -7.10 18.20
C LEU A 463 4.48 -7.18 19.73
N LEU A 464 4.68 -6.03 20.36
CA LEU A 464 4.93 -5.98 21.81
C LEU A 464 3.73 -6.42 22.66
N LYS A 465 2.51 -6.32 22.14
CA LYS A 465 1.31 -6.88 22.77
C LYS A 465 1.35 -8.41 22.87
N ALA A 466 2.01 -9.05 21.93
CA ALA A 466 2.15 -10.50 21.91
C ALA A 466 3.39 -11.02 22.67
N VAL A 467 4.25 -10.14 23.18
CA VAL A 467 5.44 -10.47 23.98
C VAL A 467 5.09 -10.38 25.45
N VAL A 468 5.44 -11.39 26.25
CA VAL A 468 5.16 -11.42 27.70
C VAL A 468 6.43 -11.22 28.53
N GLU A 469 6.25 -10.97 29.80
CA GLU A 469 7.32 -10.83 30.75
C GLU A 469 8.12 -12.15 30.90
N GLY A 470 9.44 -12.03 31.00
CA GLY A 470 10.35 -13.18 31.04
C GLY A 470 10.90 -13.59 29.66
N GLN A 471 10.24 -13.23 28.57
CA GLN A 471 10.78 -13.38 27.21
C GLN A 471 11.85 -12.33 26.93
N ARG A 472 12.76 -12.64 26.03
CA ARG A 472 13.77 -11.69 25.55
C ARG A 472 13.45 -11.20 24.14
N LEU A 473 13.75 -9.92 23.89
CA LEU A 473 13.52 -9.27 22.61
C LEU A 473 14.86 -8.75 22.05
N VAL A 474 15.24 -9.24 20.88
CA VAL A 474 16.45 -8.80 20.16
C VAL A 474 16.01 -8.04 18.92
N LEU A 475 16.33 -6.76 18.86
CA LEU A 475 15.95 -5.84 17.80
C LEU A 475 17.16 -5.49 16.95
N ILE A 476 17.16 -5.91 15.69
CA ILE A 476 18.30 -5.78 14.77
C ILE A 476 17.90 -4.89 13.60
N GLY A 477 18.80 -3.99 13.18
CA GLY A 477 18.53 -3.15 12.02
C GLY A 477 19.69 -2.23 11.69
N ASP A 478 19.49 -1.45 10.64
CA ASP A 478 20.43 -0.40 10.23
C ASP A 478 19.73 0.95 10.38
N ALA A 479 20.14 1.70 11.41
CA ALA A 479 19.54 3.00 11.75
C ALA A 479 19.79 4.09 10.68
N ASP A 480 20.73 3.87 9.77
CA ASP A 480 21.13 4.84 8.73
C ASP A 480 20.38 4.61 7.41
N GLN A 481 19.66 3.48 7.26
CA GLN A 481 18.77 3.24 6.14
C GLN A 481 17.51 4.12 6.20
N LEU A 482 16.73 4.06 5.12
CA LEU A 482 15.43 4.73 5.08
C LEU A 482 14.54 4.23 6.23
N PRO A 483 13.81 5.12 6.90
CA PRO A 483 12.88 4.74 7.94
C PRO A 483 11.65 4.02 7.38
N SER A 484 10.80 3.48 8.27
CA SER A 484 9.52 2.84 7.94
C SER A 484 8.63 3.74 7.07
N VAL A 485 7.75 3.16 6.26
CA VAL A 485 6.75 3.94 5.50
C VAL A 485 5.72 4.55 6.45
N GLY A 486 5.30 3.79 7.48
CA GLY A 486 4.35 4.25 8.50
C GLY A 486 4.94 5.22 9.52
N ALA A 487 4.07 5.66 10.45
CA ALA A 487 4.39 6.67 11.45
C ALA A 487 5.42 6.20 12.50
N GLY A 488 6.29 7.09 12.92
CA GLY A 488 7.31 6.87 13.95
C GLY A 488 8.69 6.55 13.37
N ASN A 489 9.67 6.48 14.26
CA ASN A 489 11.07 6.15 13.95
C ASN A 489 11.65 5.25 15.05
N VAL A 490 11.06 4.06 15.18
CA VAL A 490 11.24 3.16 16.34
C VAL A 490 12.71 2.93 16.68
N ILE A 491 13.52 2.50 15.69
CA ILE A 491 14.94 2.18 15.96
C ILE A 491 15.73 3.41 16.41
N LYS A 492 15.55 4.57 15.76
CA LYS A 492 16.27 5.79 16.14
C LYS A 492 15.81 6.35 17.46
N ASP A 493 14.51 6.29 17.76
CA ASP A 493 13.96 6.75 19.02
C ASP A 493 14.46 5.91 20.20
N ILE A 494 14.56 4.60 20.02
CA ILE A 494 15.13 3.70 21.03
C ILE A 494 16.61 4.04 21.27
N ILE A 495 17.39 4.18 20.17
CA ILE A 495 18.81 4.54 20.26
C ILE A 495 19.00 5.88 20.93
N PHE A 496 18.20 6.88 20.56
CA PHE A 496 18.25 8.24 21.13
C PHE A 496 17.84 8.29 22.61
N SER A 497 17.01 7.33 23.06
CA SER A 497 16.56 7.28 24.45
C SER A 497 17.68 6.97 25.43
N GLU A 498 18.70 6.21 25.01
CA GLU A 498 19.80 5.70 25.84
C GLU A 498 19.32 4.89 27.07
N ARG A 499 18.09 4.33 27.01
CA ARG A 499 17.46 3.58 28.11
C ARG A 499 17.60 2.07 27.99
N LEU A 500 17.89 1.58 26.82
CA LEU A 500 18.03 0.16 26.52
C LEU A 500 19.45 -0.14 26.05
N PRO A 501 19.96 -1.35 26.26
CA PRO A 501 21.24 -1.78 25.70
C PRO A 501 21.26 -1.67 24.17
N VAL A 502 22.15 -0.84 23.64
CA VAL A 502 22.35 -0.65 22.21
C VAL A 502 23.78 -0.96 21.84
N VAL A 503 23.99 -1.93 20.96
CA VAL A 503 25.30 -2.25 20.41
C VAL A 503 25.41 -1.77 18.99
N ARG A 504 26.43 -0.97 18.72
CA ARG A 504 26.73 -0.44 17.37
C ARG A 504 27.87 -1.24 16.76
N LEU A 505 27.59 -2.03 15.73
CA LEU A 505 28.61 -2.74 14.94
C LEU A 505 29.23 -1.76 13.95
N ILE A 506 30.43 -1.31 14.22
CA ILE A 506 31.12 -0.28 13.42
C ILE A 506 32.24 -0.89 12.57
N GLN A 507 32.84 -1.99 13.03
CA GLN A 507 33.99 -2.58 12.38
C GLN A 507 33.62 -3.27 11.06
N ILE A 508 34.25 -2.85 9.97
CA ILE A 508 34.11 -3.46 8.65
C ILE A 508 35.11 -4.61 8.54
N PHE A 509 34.59 -5.82 8.23
CA PHE A 509 35.46 -6.97 8.11
C PHE A 509 36.36 -6.92 6.87
N ARG A 510 37.55 -7.56 6.96
CA ARG A 510 38.57 -7.56 5.90
C ARG A 510 38.06 -8.01 4.52
N GLN A 511 37.11 -8.93 4.49
CA GLN A 511 36.50 -9.35 3.22
C GLN A 511 35.61 -8.25 2.64
N ALA A 512 34.80 -7.62 3.48
CA ALA A 512 33.90 -6.52 3.12
C ALA A 512 34.67 -5.24 2.77
N SER A 513 35.84 -4.97 3.38
CA SER A 513 36.66 -3.79 3.09
C SER A 513 37.30 -3.80 1.68
N LYS A 514 37.27 -4.94 0.99
CA LYS A 514 37.69 -5.03 -0.41
C LYS A 514 36.61 -4.59 -1.40
N SER A 515 35.37 -4.52 -0.97
CA SER A 515 34.25 -4.06 -1.79
C SER A 515 34.14 -2.54 -1.74
N ALA A 516 34.21 -1.90 -2.88
CA ALA A 516 33.97 -0.46 -2.98
C ALA A 516 32.50 -0.10 -2.68
N ILE A 517 31.55 -1.01 -2.90
CA ILE A 517 30.14 -0.86 -2.51
C ILE A 517 30.06 -0.61 -1.01
N VAL A 518 30.67 -1.48 -0.20
CA VAL A 518 30.63 -1.40 1.26
C VAL A 518 31.35 -0.14 1.74
N MET A 519 32.57 0.10 1.22
CA MET A 519 33.37 1.29 1.61
C MET A 519 32.65 2.59 1.23
N ASN A 520 32.07 2.66 0.03
CA ASN A 520 31.31 3.84 -0.41
C ASN A 520 30.01 4.01 0.38
N ALA A 521 29.31 2.95 0.78
CA ALA A 521 28.18 3.07 1.66
C ALA A 521 28.56 3.75 2.99
N HIS A 522 29.67 3.34 3.61
CA HIS A 522 30.17 3.98 4.83
C HIS A 522 30.65 5.42 4.61
N ARG A 523 31.29 5.72 3.45
CA ARG A 523 31.66 7.10 3.09
C ARG A 523 30.43 7.99 2.94
N ILE A 524 29.44 7.54 2.18
CA ILE A 524 28.17 8.25 1.98
C ILE A 524 27.52 8.55 3.33
N ASN A 525 27.45 7.56 4.21
CA ASN A 525 26.86 7.74 5.55
C ASN A 525 27.59 8.81 6.37
N LYS A 526 28.92 8.87 6.28
CA LYS A 526 29.76 9.91 6.93
C LYS A 526 29.69 11.28 6.25
N GLY A 527 29.00 11.40 5.11
CA GLY A 527 28.97 12.64 4.31
C GLY A 527 30.20 12.82 3.41
N GLU A 528 30.92 11.74 3.15
CA GLU A 528 32.06 11.74 2.24
C GLU A 528 31.62 11.27 0.85
N TYR A 529 32.19 11.85 -0.21
CA TYR A 529 31.86 11.45 -1.58
C TYR A 529 32.38 10.05 -1.90
N PRO A 530 31.59 9.22 -2.59
CA PRO A 530 32.02 7.88 -2.97
C PRO A 530 33.14 7.91 -4.01
N VAL A 531 34.03 6.92 -3.93
CA VAL A 531 35.09 6.68 -4.91
C VAL A 531 34.51 5.82 -6.05
N MET A 532 34.74 6.24 -7.29
CA MET A 532 34.10 5.66 -8.47
C MET A 532 35.12 5.30 -9.55
N ASN A 533 34.78 4.29 -10.35
CA ASN A 533 35.51 3.93 -11.58
C ASN A 533 36.99 3.55 -11.38
N GLU A 534 37.39 3.10 -10.21
CA GLU A 534 38.74 2.57 -10.00
C GLU A 534 38.94 1.21 -10.70
N LYS A 535 40.15 0.87 -11.03
CA LYS A 535 40.45 -0.42 -11.67
C LYS A 535 40.13 -1.57 -10.72
N GLY A 536 39.26 -2.50 -11.16
CA GLY A 536 38.85 -3.66 -10.35
C GLY A 536 37.78 -3.33 -9.29
N THR A 537 37.14 -2.14 -9.36
CA THR A 537 36.05 -1.75 -8.47
C THR A 537 34.75 -2.51 -8.80
N ASP A 538 33.86 -2.57 -7.84
CA ASP A 538 32.47 -3.00 -7.98
C ASP A 538 31.47 -1.79 -7.94
N PHE A 539 32.02 -0.53 -7.97
CA PHE A 539 31.24 0.69 -7.94
C PHE A 539 31.57 1.61 -9.11
N PHE A 540 30.64 1.74 -10.03
CA PHE A 540 30.82 2.49 -11.28
C PHE A 540 29.88 3.68 -11.35
N PHE A 541 30.27 4.73 -12.10
CA PHE A 541 29.43 5.84 -12.43
C PHE A 541 29.61 6.28 -13.89
N MET A 542 28.51 6.36 -14.64
CA MET A 542 28.47 6.78 -16.02
C MET A 542 27.84 8.17 -16.12
N LYS A 543 28.65 9.17 -16.49
CA LYS A 543 28.17 10.55 -16.63
C LYS A 543 27.25 10.68 -17.84
N ARG A 544 26.05 11.25 -17.60
CA ARG A 544 25.06 11.59 -18.63
C ARG A 544 24.37 12.88 -18.18
N SER A 545 24.30 13.85 -19.10
CA SER A 545 23.78 15.19 -18.80
C SER A 545 22.30 15.34 -19.12
N ILE A 546 21.77 14.48 -19.98
CA ILE A 546 20.39 14.52 -20.47
C ILE A 546 19.64 13.28 -19.98
N GLN A 547 18.41 13.45 -19.50
CA GLN A 547 17.60 12.34 -18.96
C GLN A 547 17.34 11.22 -19.98
N GLU A 548 17.17 11.55 -21.24
CA GLU A 548 17.01 10.54 -22.30
C GLU A 548 18.28 9.70 -22.46
N GLU A 549 19.45 10.31 -22.43
CA GLU A 549 20.73 9.57 -22.45
C GLU A 549 20.90 8.67 -21.23
N VAL A 550 20.38 9.07 -20.06
CA VAL A 550 20.36 8.24 -18.86
C VAL A 550 19.50 7.01 -19.10
N LYS A 551 18.29 7.20 -19.63
CA LYS A 551 17.35 6.11 -19.97
C LYS A 551 17.97 5.12 -20.95
N ASP A 552 18.49 5.62 -22.09
CA ASP A 552 19.10 4.79 -23.13
C ASP A 552 20.32 4.02 -22.59
N THR A 553 21.15 4.65 -21.75
CA THR A 553 22.29 3.99 -21.11
C THR A 553 21.85 2.89 -20.16
N ILE A 554 20.76 3.07 -19.41
CA ILE A 554 20.19 2.05 -18.52
C ILE A 554 19.69 0.86 -19.34
N ILE A 555 18.97 1.11 -20.42
CA ILE A 555 18.50 0.05 -21.32
C ILE A 555 19.70 -0.74 -21.89
N GLU A 556 20.72 -0.06 -22.40
CA GLU A 556 21.94 -0.70 -22.91
C GLU A 556 22.66 -1.53 -21.84
N LEU A 557 22.76 -1.01 -20.61
CA LEU A 557 23.36 -1.73 -19.48
C LEU A 557 22.62 -3.02 -19.18
N VAL A 558 21.29 -2.97 -19.08
CA VAL A 558 20.45 -4.11 -18.71
C VAL A 558 20.42 -5.17 -19.81
N THR A 559 20.28 -4.73 -21.07
CA THR A 559 20.05 -5.67 -22.19
C THR A 559 21.35 -6.22 -22.80
N THR A 560 22.44 -5.47 -22.75
CA THR A 560 23.63 -5.79 -23.55
C THR A 560 24.93 -5.79 -22.77
N ARG A 561 25.24 -4.69 -22.05
CA ARG A 561 26.59 -4.53 -21.49
C ARG A 561 26.85 -5.42 -20.28
N LEU A 562 25.97 -5.46 -19.31
CA LEU A 562 26.14 -6.26 -18.10
C LEU A 562 26.00 -7.77 -18.37
N PRO A 563 25.03 -8.22 -19.21
CA PRO A 563 25.01 -9.61 -19.63
C PRO A 563 26.28 -10.06 -20.33
N LYS A 564 26.87 -9.24 -21.21
CA LYS A 564 28.12 -9.55 -21.88
C LYS A 564 29.36 -9.48 -20.98
N TYR A 565 29.35 -8.62 -19.95
CA TYR A 565 30.50 -8.38 -19.08
C TYR A 565 30.79 -9.54 -18.11
N GLN A 566 29.78 -10.01 -17.40
CA GLN A 566 29.91 -11.08 -16.40
C GLN A 566 28.79 -12.12 -16.45
N GLY A 567 28.03 -12.18 -17.54
CA GLY A 567 26.93 -13.13 -17.69
C GLY A 567 25.73 -12.91 -16.79
N PHE A 568 25.49 -11.65 -16.35
CA PHE A 568 24.34 -11.33 -15.52
C PHE A 568 23.03 -11.50 -16.29
N ASP A 569 22.07 -12.15 -15.67
CA ASP A 569 20.72 -12.27 -16.20
C ASP A 569 19.95 -10.95 -16.02
N SER A 570 19.39 -10.43 -17.11
CA SER A 570 18.68 -9.14 -17.13
C SER A 570 17.45 -9.09 -16.20
N LEU A 571 16.78 -10.23 -15.98
CA LEU A 571 15.59 -10.32 -15.16
C LEU A 571 15.87 -10.69 -13.69
N LYS A 572 16.87 -11.58 -13.47
CA LYS A 572 17.15 -12.14 -12.15
C LYS A 572 18.23 -11.38 -11.40
N ASP A 573 19.29 -10.96 -12.09
CA ASP A 573 20.48 -10.40 -11.44
C ASP A 573 20.50 -8.88 -11.41
N ILE A 574 19.81 -8.21 -12.35
CA ILE A 574 19.86 -6.77 -12.51
C ILE A 574 18.56 -6.13 -12.02
N GLN A 575 18.70 -5.12 -11.17
CA GLN A 575 17.59 -4.31 -10.72
C GLN A 575 17.87 -2.82 -10.89
N VAL A 576 16.97 -2.12 -11.54
CA VAL A 576 17.01 -0.66 -11.61
C VAL A 576 16.25 -0.08 -10.41
N LEU A 577 16.92 0.78 -9.61
CA LEU A 577 16.36 1.41 -8.43
C LEU A 577 16.25 2.91 -8.65
N ALA A 578 15.05 3.42 -8.88
CA ALA A 578 14.83 4.85 -9.15
C ALA A 578 14.35 5.60 -7.90
N PRO A 579 14.77 6.87 -7.72
CA PRO A 579 14.30 7.72 -6.61
C PRO A 579 12.82 8.07 -6.71
N MET A 580 12.26 8.10 -7.94
CA MET A 580 10.93 8.65 -8.25
C MET A 580 10.09 7.70 -9.09
N ARG A 581 8.75 7.81 -8.97
CA ARG A 581 7.81 7.04 -9.80
C ARG A 581 7.56 7.71 -11.17
N LYS A 582 7.44 9.04 -11.20
CA LYS A 582 7.10 9.83 -12.39
C LYS A 582 8.33 10.55 -12.97
N GLY A 583 8.27 10.94 -14.23
CA GLY A 583 9.33 11.61 -14.97
C GLY A 583 10.07 10.67 -15.93
N ALA A 584 10.87 11.23 -16.86
CA ALA A 584 11.53 10.49 -17.94
C ALA A 584 12.44 9.33 -17.47
N ILE A 585 13.03 9.46 -16.28
CA ILE A 585 13.82 8.42 -15.60
C ILE A 585 13.13 7.89 -14.33
N GLY A 586 11.81 8.08 -14.21
CA GLY A 586 10.98 7.51 -13.15
C GLY A 586 10.63 6.05 -13.43
N VAL A 587 10.20 5.35 -12.39
CA VAL A 587 9.86 3.91 -12.46
C VAL A 587 8.89 3.60 -13.59
N ASN A 588 7.86 4.44 -13.79
CA ASN A 588 6.83 4.18 -14.80
C ASN A 588 7.40 4.16 -16.23
N GLU A 589 8.18 5.18 -16.60
CA GLU A 589 8.80 5.28 -17.92
C GLU A 589 9.93 4.26 -18.12
N LEU A 590 10.73 4.01 -17.08
CA LEU A 590 11.78 2.99 -17.12
C LEU A 590 11.19 1.59 -17.26
N ASN A 591 10.09 1.25 -16.58
CA ASN A 591 9.44 -0.03 -16.74
C ASN A 591 8.95 -0.25 -18.16
N LYS A 592 8.29 0.76 -18.75
CA LYS A 592 7.82 0.69 -20.15
C LYS A 592 8.99 0.50 -21.13
N ALA A 593 10.04 1.31 -21.00
CA ALA A 593 11.19 1.24 -21.89
C ALA A 593 11.98 -0.07 -21.75
N LEU A 594 12.13 -0.58 -20.53
CA LEU A 594 12.80 -1.86 -20.26
C LEU A 594 11.94 -3.04 -20.71
N GLN A 595 10.62 -2.99 -20.53
CA GLN A 595 9.70 -4.00 -21.06
C GLN A 595 9.84 -4.11 -22.58
N ASP A 596 9.77 -2.99 -23.30
CA ASP A 596 9.89 -2.99 -24.76
C ASP A 596 11.27 -3.50 -25.25
N ALA A 597 12.33 -3.28 -24.46
CA ALA A 597 13.67 -3.71 -24.80
C ALA A 597 13.96 -5.20 -24.44
N ILE A 598 13.42 -5.70 -23.32
CA ILE A 598 13.70 -7.05 -22.80
C ILE A 598 12.62 -8.04 -23.26
N ASN A 599 11.38 -7.61 -23.26
CA ASN A 599 10.21 -8.41 -23.58
C ASN A 599 9.33 -7.69 -24.63
N PRO A 600 9.84 -7.52 -25.87
CA PRO A 600 9.12 -6.77 -26.90
C PRO A 600 7.80 -7.43 -27.29
N HIS A 601 6.90 -6.62 -27.83
CA HIS A 601 5.66 -7.11 -28.43
C HIS A 601 5.92 -8.16 -29.52
N HIS A 602 5.08 -9.19 -29.52
CA HIS A 602 5.08 -10.22 -30.54
C HIS A 602 3.67 -10.76 -30.73
N ASP A 603 3.19 -10.87 -31.98
CA ASP A 603 1.79 -11.24 -32.30
C ASP A 603 1.31 -12.55 -31.67
N LEU A 604 2.22 -13.49 -31.35
CA LEU A 604 1.89 -14.77 -30.72
C LEU A 604 1.98 -14.72 -29.19
N LYS A 605 2.36 -13.60 -28.61
CA LYS A 605 2.52 -13.47 -27.15
C LYS A 605 1.27 -12.80 -26.56
N PRO A 606 0.58 -13.45 -25.62
CA PRO A 606 -0.58 -12.85 -24.97
C PRO A 606 -0.20 -11.59 -24.19
N GLU A 607 -1.04 -10.56 -24.31
CA GLU A 607 -0.90 -9.27 -23.62
C GLU A 607 -2.23 -8.87 -23.00
N LYS A 608 -2.20 -8.22 -21.83
CA LYS A 608 -3.38 -7.66 -21.18
C LYS A 608 -3.12 -6.25 -20.73
N GLU A 609 -3.92 -5.32 -21.25
CA GLU A 609 -3.95 -3.95 -20.73
C GLU A 609 -4.91 -3.84 -19.55
N TYR A 610 -4.41 -3.26 -18.44
CA TYR A 610 -5.20 -2.97 -17.26
C TYR A 610 -4.83 -1.60 -16.70
N ARG A 611 -5.80 -0.69 -16.63
CA ARG A 611 -5.63 0.70 -16.14
C ARG A 611 -4.43 1.45 -16.72
N GLY A 612 -4.17 1.26 -18.01
CA GLY A 612 -3.06 1.91 -18.72
C GLY A 612 -1.69 1.27 -18.51
N VAL A 613 -1.63 0.12 -17.85
CA VAL A 613 -0.43 -0.73 -17.75
C VAL A 613 -0.63 -1.94 -18.66
N LEU A 614 0.32 -2.18 -19.55
CA LEU A 614 0.31 -3.36 -20.43
C LEU A 614 1.17 -4.45 -19.79
N PHE A 615 0.56 -5.58 -19.51
CA PHE A 615 1.21 -6.80 -19.03
C PHE A 615 1.39 -7.79 -20.19
N ARG A 616 2.57 -8.40 -20.30
CA ARG A 616 2.92 -9.40 -21.33
C ARG A 616 3.38 -10.70 -20.66
N GLU A 617 3.12 -11.82 -21.28
CA GLU A 617 3.75 -13.06 -20.86
C GLU A 617 5.29 -12.92 -20.91
N GLY A 618 5.97 -13.31 -19.83
CA GLY A 618 7.41 -13.12 -19.63
C GLY A 618 7.78 -11.83 -18.89
N ASP A 619 6.83 -10.97 -18.53
CA ASP A 619 7.13 -9.75 -17.76
C ASP A 619 7.55 -10.05 -16.33
N LYS A 620 8.52 -9.26 -15.85
CA LYS A 620 8.86 -9.22 -14.43
C LYS A 620 7.89 -8.32 -13.69
N VAL A 621 7.22 -8.87 -12.69
CA VAL A 621 6.20 -8.19 -11.88
C VAL A 621 6.50 -8.27 -10.40
N MET A 622 5.89 -7.37 -9.62
CA MET A 622 5.97 -7.33 -8.17
C MET A 622 4.55 -7.20 -7.60
N GLN A 623 4.23 -7.99 -6.59
CA GLN A 623 3.07 -7.81 -5.74
C GLN A 623 3.22 -6.50 -4.96
N ILE A 624 2.19 -5.65 -4.95
CA ILE A 624 2.25 -4.32 -4.32
C ILE A 624 1.34 -4.15 -3.12
N LYS A 625 0.59 -5.20 -2.78
CA LYS A 625 -0.30 -5.28 -1.62
C LYS A 625 -0.07 -6.60 -0.89
N ASN A 626 -0.29 -6.63 0.43
CA ASN A 626 -0.37 -7.90 1.13
C ASN A 626 -1.75 -8.51 0.88
N ASN A 627 -1.81 -9.70 0.30
CA ASN A 627 -3.03 -10.45 0.13
C ASN A 627 -2.87 -11.84 0.76
N TYR A 628 -3.41 -12.00 1.96
CA TYR A 628 -3.29 -13.21 2.77
C TYR A 628 -4.16 -14.37 2.29
N ASN A 629 -5.16 -14.07 1.46
CA ASN A 629 -6.15 -15.04 0.97
C ASN A 629 -5.83 -15.58 -0.42
N THR A 630 -4.91 -14.95 -1.15
CA THR A 630 -4.55 -15.40 -2.50
C THR A 630 -3.93 -16.79 -2.45
N PRO A 631 -4.57 -17.79 -3.06
CA PRO A 631 -4.04 -19.16 -3.07
C PRO A 631 -2.81 -19.26 -3.96
N TRP A 632 -1.85 -20.07 -3.53
CA TRP A 632 -0.67 -20.40 -4.32
C TRP A 632 -0.41 -21.90 -4.30
N LYS A 633 0.28 -22.39 -5.33
CA LYS A 633 0.73 -23.79 -5.47
C LYS A 633 2.18 -23.81 -5.89
N ILE A 634 2.93 -24.78 -5.38
CA ILE A 634 4.27 -25.12 -5.91
C ILE A 634 4.10 -26.37 -6.77
N LEU A 635 4.48 -26.25 -8.04
CA LEU A 635 4.32 -27.34 -9.00
C LEU A 635 5.59 -28.17 -9.10
N GLY A 636 5.45 -29.49 -9.03
CA GLY A 636 6.52 -30.45 -9.31
C GLY A 636 6.82 -30.57 -10.80
N LYS A 637 7.86 -31.30 -11.14
CA LYS A 637 8.29 -31.53 -12.55
C LYS A 637 7.20 -32.17 -13.43
N THR A 638 6.24 -32.83 -12.84
CA THR A 638 5.08 -33.45 -13.52
C THR A 638 3.88 -32.54 -13.64
N GLY A 639 3.96 -31.28 -13.16
CA GLY A 639 2.83 -30.34 -13.13
C GLY A 639 1.84 -30.56 -11.97
N MET A 640 2.05 -31.57 -11.13
CA MET A 640 1.23 -31.79 -9.93
C MET A 640 1.68 -30.85 -8.81
N SER A 641 0.72 -30.39 -8.00
CA SER A 641 1.02 -29.60 -6.79
C SER A 641 1.77 -30.48 -5.79
N ILE A 642 2.93 -29.99 -5.33
CA ILE A 642 3.73 -30.61 -4.27
C ILE A 642 3.59 -29.88 -2.95
N ASP A 643 3.14 -28.62 -3.00
CA ASP A 643 2.85 -27.80 -1.84
C ASP A 643 1.79 -26.76 -2.24
N GLU A 644 0.96 -26.35 -1.28
CA GLU A 644 -0.08 -25.33 -1.51
C GLU A 644 -0.35 -24.55 -0.24
N GLY A 645 -0.80 -23.32 -0.39
CA GLY A 645 -1.14 -22.46 0.73
C GLY A 645 -1.78 -21.16 0.27
N THR A 646 -1.84 -20.21 1.17
CA THR A 646 -2.37 -18.87 0.89
C THR A 646 -1.37 -17.79 1.30
N GLY A 647 -1.48 -16.63 0.65
CA GLY A 647 -0.72 -15.42 0.99
C GLY A 647 0.39 -15.09 0.00
N VAL A 648 0.26 -13.89 -0.59
CA VAL A 648 1.29 -13.22 -1.40
C VAL A 648 1.49 -11.83 -0.83
N PHE A 649 2.74 -11.38 -0.73
CA PHE A 649 3.05 -10.21 0.06
C PHE A 649 3.68 -9.09 -0.77
N ASN A 650 3.50 -7.87 -0.29
CA ASN A 650 4.10 -6.69 -0.89
C ASN A 650 5.63 -6.85 -0.98
N GLY A 651 6.16 -6.68 -2.18
CA GLY A 651 7.57 -6.86 -2.51
C GLY A 651 7.90 -8.22 -3.14
N ASP A 652 7.01 -9.21 -3.09
CA ASP A 652 7.24 -10.48 -3.78
C ASP A 652 7.35 -10.24 -5.29
N CYS A 653 8.43 -10.75 -5.91
CA CYS A 653 8.64 -10.63 -7.35
C CYS A 653 8.50 -11.97 -8.05
N GLY A 654 8.00 -11.90 -9.27
CA GLY A 654 7.79 -13.07 -10.11
C GLY A 654 7.80 -12.73 -11.60
N LEU A 655 7.56 -13.74 -12.41
CA LEU A 655 7.38 -13.62 -13.86
C LEU A 655 5.96 -14.02 -14.23
N ILE A 656 5.35 -13.29 -15.14
CA ILE A 656 4.10 -13.69 -15.78
C ILE A 656 4.42 -14.90 -16.66
N THR A 657 3.91 -16.07 -16.29
CA THR A 657 4.18 -17.33 -17.00
C THR A 657 3.08 -17.70 -17.97
N ALA A 658 1.88 -17.15 -17.82
CA ALA A 658 0.80 -17.28 -18.79
C ALA A 658 -0.24 -16.15 -18.63
N ILE A 659 -0.87 -15.78 -19.72
CA ILE A 659 -2.10 -14.96 -19.76
C ILE A 659 -3.16 -15.76 -20.49
N LYS A 660 -4.23 -16.12 -19.79
CA LYS A 660 -5.32 -16.95 -20.30
C LYS A 660 -6.54 -16.06 -20.52
N GLU A 661 -6.73 -15.60 -21.74
CA GLU A 661 -7.80 -14.63 -22.05
C GLU A 661 -9.20 -15.21 -21.86
N GLU A 662 -9.43 -16.49 -22.23
CA GLU A 662 -10.72 -17.16 -22.11
C GLU A 662 -11.14 -17.39 -20.65
N GLU A 663 -10.16 -17.59 -19.75
CA GLU A 663 -10.37 -17.80 -18.31
C GLU A 663 -10.28 -16.48 -17.53
N GLU A 664 -9.93 -15.36 -18.19
CA GLU A 664 -9.66 -14.04 -17.58
C GLU A 664 -8.59 -14.07 -16.47
N LEU A 665 -7.54 -14.88 -16.64
CA LEU A 665 -6.52 -15.11 -15.65
C LEU A 665 -5.12 -14.70 -16.13
N VAL A 666 -4.31 -14.15 -15.21
CA VAL A 666 -2.87 -13.97 -15.33
C VAL A 666 -2.17 -14.87 -14.33
N VAL A 667 -1.28 -15.73 -14.81
CA VAL A 667 -0.51 -16.65 -13.97
C VAL A 667 0.87 -16.08 -13.71
N VAL A 668 1.23 -15.93 -12.43
CA VAL A 668 2.53 -15.43 -12.00
C VAL A 668 3.28 -16.52 -11.24
N THR A 669 4.52 -16.79 -11.65
CA THR A 669 5.44 -17.65 -10.89
C THR A 669 6.42 -16.77 -10.13
N PHE A 670 6.33 -16.78 -8.81
CA PHE A 670 7.19 -16.01 -7.91
C PHE A 670 8.57 -16.66 -7.71
N GLU A 671 9.54 -15.89 -7.19
CA GLU A 671 10.93 -16.33 -6.98
C GLU A 671 11.08 -17.54 -6.04
N ASP A 672 10.08 -17.78 -5.16
CA ASP A 672 9.99 -18.94 -4.27
C ASP A 672 9.23 -20.14 -4.89
N ALA A 673 9.09 -20.14 -6.21
CA ALA A 673 8.39 -21.13 -7.02
C ALA A 673 6.87 -21.23 -6.79
N LYS A 674 6.28 -20.32 -6.04
CA LYS A 674 4.84 -20.21 -5.91
C LYS A 674 4.20 -19.77 -7.21
N VAL A 675 3.21 -20.52 -7.67
CA VAL A 675 2.39 -20.20 -8.82
C VAL A 675 1.06 -19.66 -8.32
N VAL A 676 0.71 -18.47 -8.78
CA VAL A 676 -0.49 -17.75 -8.38
C VAL A 676 -1.29 -17.36 -9.62
N GLU A 677 -2.58 -17.55 -9.57
CA GLU A 677 -3.53 -17.13 -10.60
C GLU A 677 -4.26 -15.87 -10.13
N TYR A 678 -4.16 -14.80 -10.92
CA TYR A 678 -4.85 -13.52 -10.70
C TYR A 678 -5.98 -13.36 -11.70
N GLU A 679 -7.16 -13.08 -11.23
CA GLU A 679 -8.23 -12.59 -12.11
C GLU A 679 -7.85 -11.21 -12.68
N PHE A 680 -8.36 -10.87 -13.86
CA PHE A 680 -8.04 -9.57 -14.49
C PHE A 680 -8.39 -8.36 -13.61
N ASN A 681 -9.42 -8.45 -12.77
CA ASN A 681 -9.79 -7.41 -11.81
C ASN A 681 -8.78 -7.25 -10.66
N GLN A 682 -7.95 -8.25 -10.37
CA GLN A 682 -6.93 -8.26 -9.32
C GLN A 682 -5.56 -7.74 -9.81
N LEU A 683 -5.42 -7.38 -11.07
CA LEU A 683 -4.16 -6.87 -11.63
C LEU A 683 -3.73 -5.52 -11.04
N ASP A 684 -4.57 -4.85 -10.26
CA ASP A 684 -4.19 -3.68 -9.45
C ASP A 684 -3.31 -4.05 -8.24
N GLU A 685 -3.12 -5.34 -7.96
CA GLU A 685 -2.16 -5.84 -6.99
C GLU A 685 -0.76 -6.04 -7.56
N LEU A 686 -0.60 -5.95 -8.88
CA LEU A 686 0.67 -6.16 -9.58
C LEU A 686 1.19 -4.87 -10.23
N GLU A 687 2.51 -4.70 -10.23
CA GLU A 687 3.22 -3.68 -11.01
C GLU A 687 4.38 -4.32 -11.79
N LEU A 688 4.74 -3.75 -12.94
CA LEU A 688 5.98 -4.12 -13.63
C LEU A 688 7.18 -3.83 -12.72
N ALA A 689 8.17 -4.71 -12.69
CA ALA A 689 9.27 -4.67 -11.74
C ALA A 689 10.68 -4.70 -12.36
N TYR A 690 10.83 -4.31 -13.62
CA TYR A 690 12.15 -4.08 -14.23
C TYR A 690 12.89 -2.95 -13.54
N ALA A 691 12.16 -1.88 -13.18
CA ALA A 691 12.57 -0.81 -12.31
C ALA A 691 11.60 -0.70 -11.13
N VAL A 692 12.12 -0.46 -9.92
CA VAL A 692 11.33 -0.23 -8.71
C VAL A 692 11.84 1.02 -7.97
N THR A 693 11.03 1.58 -7.07
CA THR A 693 11.53 2.66 -6.23
C THR A 693 12.51 2.13 -5.19
N ILE A 694 13.46 2.97 -4.77
CA ILE A 694 14.40 2.63 -3.70
C ILE A 694 13.67 2.21 -2.43
N HIS A 695 12.53 2.84 -2.09
CA HIS A 695 11.71 2.45 -0.94
C HIS A 695 11.18 1.01 -1.05
N LYS A 696 10.73 0.60 -2.25
CA LYS A 696 10.24 -0.77 -2.47
C LYS A 696 11.35 -1.82 -2.51
N SER A 697 12.61 -1.41 -2.61
CA SER A 697 13.76 -2.33 -2.54
C SER A 697 14.24 -2.62 -1.13
N GLN A 698 13.68 -1.97 -0.10
CA GLN A 698 14.03 -2.25 1.30
C GLN A 698 13.75 -3.72 1.63
N GLY A 699 14.62 -4.35 2.43
CA GLY A 699 14.57 -5.77 2.74
C GLY A 699 15.02 -6.70 1.60
N SER A 700 15.28 -6.16 0.38
CA SER A 700 15.76 -6.92 -0.78
C SER A 700 17.24 -6.64 -1.05
N GLU A 701 17.92 -7.59 -1.69
CA GLU A 701 19.29 -7.43 -2.19
C GLU A 701 19.39 -8.02 -3.61
N TYR A 702 20.18 -7.38 -4.44
CA TYR A 702 20.34 -7.76 -5.85
C TYR A 702 21.81 -7.92 -6.20
N PRO A 703 22.18 -8.84 -7.09
CA PRO A 703 23.57 -8.95 -7.57
C PRO A 703 24.06 -7.63 -8.17
N VAL A 704 23.28 -7.00 -9.03
CA VAL A 704 23.59 -5.72 -9.68
C VAL A 704 22.49 -4.70 -9.48
N VAL A 705 22.86 -3.50 -9.06
CA VAL A 705 21.96 -2.36 -8.92
C VAL A 705 22.35 -1.25 -9.88
N ILE A 706 21.40 -0.74 -10.64
CA ILE A 706 21.56 0.44 -11.50
C ILE A 706 20.77 1.60 -10.90
N LEU A 707 21.41 2.76 -10.74
CA LEU A 707 20.86 3.94 -10.11
C LEU A 707 20.80 5.11 -11.09
N PRO A 708 19.61 5.51 -11.60
CA PRO A 708 19.42 6.78 -12.29
C PRO A 708 19.58 7.94 -11.29
N ILE A 709 20.59 8.78 -11.47
CA ILE A 709 20.90 9.91 -10.58
C ILE A 709 20.90 11.20 -11.40
N HIS A 710 19.79 11.92 -11.37
CA HIS A 710 19.62 13.17 -12.11
C HIS A 710 18.75 14.16 -11.30
N SER A 711 18.33 15.27 -11.91
CA SER A 711 17.48 16.27 -11.25
C SER A 711 16.17 15.66 -10.75
N GLY A 712 15.74 16.11 -9.59
CA GLY A 712 14.48 15.69 -8.94
C GLY A 712 14.16 16.56 -7.73
N PRO A 713 13.02 16.35 -7.08
CA PRO A 713 12.66 17.07 -5.86
C PRO A 713 13.74 16.91 -4.77
N PRO A 714 14.21 17.99 -4.15
CA PRO A 714 15.27 17.92 -3.14
C PRO A 714 14.97 16.99 -1.98
N MET A 715 13.69 16.83 -1.61
CA MET A 715 13.24 15.94 -0.53
C MET A 715 13.50 14.45 -0.84
N LEU A 716 13.51 14.07 -2.14
CA LEU A 716 13.77 12.70 -2.58
C LEU A 716 15.26 12.45 -2.89
N LEU A 717 16.10 13.49 -2.88
CA LEU A 717 17.51 13.37 -3.15
C LEU A 717 18.30 13.54 -1.85
N SER A 718 18.14 12.57 -0.93
CA SER A 718 18.77 12.56 0.39
C SER A 718 19.90 11.54 0.49
N ARG A 719 20.78 11.75 1.49
CA ARG A 719 21.87 10.84 1.84
C ARG A 719 21.39 9.42 2.13
N ASN A 720 20.35 9.29 2.94
CA ASN A 720 19.80 8.00 3.35
C ASN A 720 19.19 7.24 2.17
N LEU A 721 18.58 7.95 1.19
CA LEU A 721 18.07 7.32 -0.01
C LEU A 721 19.22 6.72 -0.84
N LEU A 722 20.31 7.48 -1.06
CA LEU A 722 21.48 7.00 -1.78
C LEU A 722 22.17 5.85 -1.03
N TYR A 723 22.33 5.98 0.28
CA TYR A 723 22.88 4.94 1.14
C TYR A 723 22.07 3.63 1.04
N THR A 724 20.75 3.73 1.18
CA THR A 724 19.86 2.57 1.07
C THR A 724 19.96 1.92 -0.30
N ALA A 725 19.98 2.71 -1.38
CA ALA A 725 20.10 2.18 -2.74
C ALA A 725 21.41 1.43 -2.97
N VAL A 726 22.53 2.01 -2.53
CA VAL A 726 23.87 1.40 -2.67
C VAL A 726 23.96 0.08 -1.87
N THR A 727 23.39 0.08 -0.67
CA THR A 727 23.42 -1.13 0.20
C THR A 727 22.53 -2.26 -0.28
N ARG A 728 21.74 -2.07 -1.34
CA ARG A 728 20.96 -3.16 -1.98
C ARG A 728 21.80 -4.02 -2.94
N ALA A 729 22.99 -3.59 -3.31
CA ALA A 729 23.85 -4.31 -4.25
C ALA A 729 24.81 -5.30 -3.55
N LYS A 730 24.92 -6.51 -4.12
CA LYS A 730 25.87 -7.55 -3.65
C LYS A 730 27.18 -7.57 -4.42
N LYS A 731 27.12 -7.37 -5.75
CA LYS A 731 28.28 -7.57 -6.64
C LYS A 731 28.65 -6.30 -7.40
N MET A 732 27.69 -5.45 -7.75
CA MET A 732 27.97 -4.27 -8.57
C MET A 732 26.94 -3.17 -8.39
N VAL A 733 27.40 -1.92 -8.32
CA VAL A 733 26.59 -0.70 -8.42
C VAL A 733 27.02 0.07 -9.67
N VAL A 734 26.05 0.51 -10.47
CA VAL A 734 26.26 1.40 -11.61
C VAL A 734 25.37 2.63 -11.47
N GLY A 735 25.93 3.78 -11.08
CA GLY A 735 25.25 5.07 -11.14
C GLY A 735 25.24 5.61 -12.58
N VAL A 736 24.14 6.15 -13.04
CA VAL A 736 24.02 6.79 -14.37
C VAL A 736 23.37 8.15 -14.23
N GLY A 737 24.07 9.22 -14.66
CA GLY A 737 23.55 10.59 -14.62
C GLY A 737 24.57 11.65 -14.22
N LEU A 738 24.20 12.53 -13.28
CA LEU A 738 25.00 13.70 -12.85
C LEU A 738 25.75 13.41 -11.54
N VAL A 739 27.07 13.57 -11.56
CA VAL A 739 27.91 13.44 -10.37
C VAL A 739 27.55 14.52 -9.34
N GLU A 740 27.24 15.73 -9.79
CA GLU A 740 26.85 16.86 -8.96
C GLU A 740 25.54 16.58 -8.19
N THR A 741 24.62 15.82 -8.79
CA THR A 741 23.41 15.40 -8.10
C THR A 741 23.72 14.35 -7.03
N MET A 742 24.60 13.40 -7.31
CA MET A 742 25.03 12.41 -6.32
C MET A 742 25.75 13.11 -5.14
N GLN A 743 26.62 14.07 -5.42
CA GLN A 743 27.28 14.87 -4.37
C GLN A 743 26.25 15.63 -3.52
N ARG A 744 25.27 16.30 -4.16
CA ARG A 744 24.15 16.94 -3.45
C ARG A 744 23.35 15.97 -2.58
N MET A 745 23.15 14.72 -3.02
CA MET A 745 22.51 13.71 -2.18
C MET A 745 23.36 13.39 -0.95
N VAL A 746 24.68 13.28 -1.09
CA VAL A 746 25.61 13.05 0.04
C VAL A 746 25.58 14.24 1.01
N ASP A 747 25.58 15.46 0.49
CA ASP A 747 25.55 16.69 1.30
C ASP A 747 24.19 16.90 1.96
N ASN A 748 23.11 16.40 1.35
CA ASN A 748 21.75 16.51 1.86
C ASN A 748 21.52 15.52 3.00
N ASN A 749 21.99 15.89 4.19
CA ASN A 749 21.72 15.18 5.44
C ASN A 749 20.40 15.61 6.10
N ARG A 750 19.60 16.42 5.41
CA ARG A 750 18.26 16.73 5.90
C ARG A 750 17.43 15.44 5.81
N GLU A 751 17.60 14.61 6.84
CA GLU A 751 16.53 13.68 7.15
C GLU A 751 15.29 14.53 7.31
N ILE A 752 14.18 14.10 6.70
CA ILE A 752 12.89 14.65 7.10
C ILE A 752 12.79 14.31 8.57
N GLU A 753 13.05 15.31 9.42
CA GLU A 753 13.00 15.15 10.86
C GLU A 753 11.60 14.65 11.19
N ARG A 754 11.50 13.38 11.56
CA ARG A 754 10.20 12.81 11.90
C ARG A 754 9.83 13.31 13.28
N TYR A 755 8.68 13.93 13.35
CA TYR A 755 8.07 14.26 14.63
C TYR A 755 7.58 12.97 15.29
N SER A 756 8.37 12.45 16.24
CA SER A 756 8.10 11.24 17.02
C SER A 756 8.39 11.50 18.48
N SER A 757 7.57 10.94 19.38
CA SER A 757 7.73 11.13 20.82
C SER A 757 8.15 9.88 21.59
N LEU A 758 8.33 8.74 20.92
CA LEU A 758 8.72 7.47 21.55
C LEU A 758 10.01 7.62 22.37
N GLY A 759 11.05 8.24 21.83
CA GLY A 759 12.31 8.46 22.56
C GLY A 759 12.14 9.32 23.81
N ARG A 760 11.24 10.31 23.77
CA ARG A 760 10.88 11.13 24.95
C ARG A 760 10.09 10.33 25.99
N HIS A 761 9.18 9.45 25.55
CA HIS A 761 8.46 8.57 26.45
C HIS A 761 9.42 7.61 27.17
N LEU A 762 10.33 6.98 26.44
CA LEU A 762 11.36 6.11 27.00
C LEU A 762 12.23 6.86 28.05
N LYS A 763 12.69 8.09 27.74
CA LYS A 763 13.48 8.88 28.69
C LYS A 763 12.76 9.24 29.98
N LYS A 764 11.45 9.41 29.94
CA LYS A 764 10.61 9.77 31.10
C LYS A 764 10.23 8.59 32.00
N MET A 765 10.37 7.36 31.51
CA MET A 765 10.09 6.17 32.30
C MET A 765 11.29 5.86 33.18
N LEU A 766 11.07 5.88 34.49
CA LEU A 766 12.08 5.60 35.53
C LEU A 766 12.23 4.09 35.74
#